data_365b7c66043bb4d08328be1905c5f63c
#
_entry.id   365b7c66043bb4d08328be1905c5f63c
#
_cell.length_a   1.000
_cell.length_b   1.000
_cell.length_c   1.000
_cell.angle_alpha   90.00
_cell.angle_beta   90.00
_cell.angle_gamma   90.00
#
_symmetry.space_group_name_H-M   'P 1'
#
loop_
_entity.id
_entity.type
_entity.pdbx_description
1 polymer ?
#
loop_
_entity_poly.entity_id
_entity_poly.type
_entity_poly.pdbx_seq_one_letter_code
_entity_poly.pdbx_strand_id
1 'polypeptide(L)'
;MSVRGTKQLEQPNVLRSILSFNNWLLPFCLSEKFKFASKVALSLTLAFLIPMAMGWSQASTAATTVMLIASTGSRRESLAKGTLRVLGTIVGAIIGLLLVGLFAQDRLLYMLAVSIVISFVFYIRNAYKQDPTLFMLTGVMILMMSNGGDAEGAFTYGVDRTFMTSFGVVIYTLVGVFVFPTKTEQNLRKLTDNLSQIQQTLFNRLIVVPSDVQSINEQPEDENSDEKNEDEQEKTDEQEIKEAPLQDVIKQLYAAQNALEQRYSTISTECSDLSAYKKEWDLALYYYKQVTLLLIFVAESKDEQSIDLPSLINDYQDAVSRIDALFTVSQNAWDDKDTVREVGEPLQVDINTQKLSQCTHLEKGSVITFGYLINTLHEKLSRLAVTASCIDSLTGRVSFQETFPKTPGRFLLWDAENAKTAIKVFVTYWVAGILWIYFNPPGGYSFVIFATIFASVLSYLPVHPVLLLVLFTFGFLFAVPAYVFILPQLSLGIELGAFLFIYTFVAFYLFKGPITIFFLLGLFILGIDNTMTYHFGIILTIMLLFYLVVFMIIFSYYFPFSSRPEHLFLVMRERFFRHVNGVIRSHQKHNPSLFSRLRCRWHVVTMNVTVKKMMVWSSKINHKYFDQTSPQALAKFTGACNLLNNHLNTFVMADQKFQSNILVNKVREAYADQVLPQMAQSLAGGRRKEALNEIFHSYAINYESTEEKLERFFNGLDLSDYSHTEIAGLYIFLNLKKNVFEAMNQCKVAYEDISWVNLRQKRF
;
A
#
# COMPACT_ATOMS: atom_id res chain seq x y z
N MET A 1 -33.09 1.52 40.50
CA MET A 1 -33.80 1.76 39.26
C MET A 1 -33.02 2.77 38.46
N SER A 2 -32.28 2.33 37.48
CA SER A 2 -31.75 3.12 36.35
C SER A 2 -31.08 2.15 35.41
N VAL A 3 -31.69 1.97 34.24
CA VAL A 3 -31.30 1.03 33.18
C VAL A 3 -30.14 1.65 32.41
N ARG A 4 -28.97 1.03 32.43
CA ARG A 4 -27.86 1.32 31.54
C ARG A 4 -28.08 0.58 30.21
N GLY A 5 -28.39 1.34 29.16
CA GLY A 5 -28.39 0.86 27.80
C GLY A 5 -26.97 0.63 27.30
N THR A 6 -26.59 -0.61 27.17
CA THR A 6 -25.39 -1.05 26.46
C THR A 6 -25.65 -0.96 24.96
N LYS A 7 -25.07 0.03 24.28
CA LYS A 7 -24.91 -0.01 22.82
C LYS A 7 -23.89 -1.10 22.47
N GLN A 8 -24.38 -2.25 22.06
CA GLN A 8 -23.57 -3.25 21.37
C GLN A 8 -23.12 -2.67 20.01
N LEU A 9 -21.81 -2.54 19.86
CA LEU A 9 -21.18 -2.34 18.57
C LEU A 9 -21.41 -3.60 17.72
N GLU A 10 -22.25 -3.50 16.74
CA GLU A 10 -22.48 -4.55 15.74
C GLU A 10 -21.18 -4.79 14.97
N GLN A 11 -20.59 -5.95 15.18
CA GLN A 11 -19.59 -6.50 14.25
C GLN A 11 -20.30 -6.74 12.90
N PRO A 12 -19.70 -6.37 11.75
CA PRO A 12 -20.29 -6.70 10.47
C PRO A 12 -20.34 -8.22 10.33
N ASN A 13 -21.54 -8.76 10.45
CA ASN A 13 -21.81 -10.18 10.21
C ASN A 13 -21.55 -10.47 8.74
N VAL A 14 -20.37 -11.00 8.42
CA VAL A 14 -19.95 -11.43 7.07
C VAL A 14 -20.98 -12.45 6.51
N LEU A 15 -21.62 -13.24 7.36
CA LEU A 15 -22.69 -14.17 6.98
C LEU A 15 -24.00 -13.45 6.60
N ARG A 16 -24.34 -12.30 7.20
CA ARG A 16 -25.54 -11.54 6.85
C ARG A 16 -25.41 -10.83 5.50
N SER A 17 -24.19 -10.42 5.11
CA SER A 17 -23.96 -9.84 3.79
C SER A 17 -24.00 -10.87 2.66
N ILE A 18 -23.81 -12.16 2.97
CA ILE A 18 -23.89 -13.28 2.02
C ILE A 18 -25.34 -13.68 1.76
N LEU A 19 -26.22 -13.51 2.74
CA LEU A 19 -27.62 -13.95 2.72
C LEU A 19 -28.66 -12.83 2.51
N SER A 20 -28.25 -11.63 2.13
CA SER A 20 -29.22 -10.59 1.77
C SER A 20 -29.81 -10.86 0.39
N PHE A 21 -30.86 -11.65 0.37
CA PHE A 21 -31.67 -12.05 -0.79
C PHE A 21 -32.36 -10.87 -1.51
N ASN A 22 -32.37 -9.69 -0.93
CA ASN A 22 -33.05 -8.50 -1.47
C ASN A 22 -32.40 -7.88 -2.72
N ASN A 23 -31.17 -8.29 -3.09
CA ASN A 23 -30.53 -7.80 -4.33
C ASN A 23 -30.85 -8.65 -5.57
N TRP A 24 -31.75 -9.63 -5.47
CA TRP A 24 -32.04 -10.57 -6.56
C TRP A 24 -33.16 -10.12 -7.51
N LEU A 25 -33.90 -9.07 -7.15
CA LEU A 25 -35.05 -8.59 -7.90
C LEU A 25 -34.89 -7.18 -8.51
N LEU A 26 -33.65 -6.64 -8.55
CA LEU A 26 -33.44 -5.41 -9.27
C LEU A 26 -33.39 -5.68 -10.79
N PRO A 27 -34.08 -4.84 -11.58
CA PRO A 27 -34.23 -5.04 -13.02
C PRO A 27 -32.84 -5.11 -13.67
N PHE A 28 -32.73 -5.84 -14.79
CA PHE A 28 -31.58 -6.12 -15.63
C PHE A 28 -30.86 -4.85 -16.17
N CYS A 29 -30.53 -3.93 -15.31
CA CYS A 29 -29.50 -2.94 -15.61
C CYS A 29 -28.16 -3.65 -15.61
N LEU A 30 -27.45 -3.59 -16.73
CA LEU A 30 -26.07 -4.11 -16.93
C LEU A 30 -25.13 -3.45 -15.92
N SER A 31 -25.19 -3.87 -14.66
CA SER A 31 -24.31 -3.34 -13.60
C SER A 31 -22.87 -3.67 -13.94
N GLU A 32 -21.92 -2.86 -13.48
CA GLU A 32 -20.50 -3.10 -13.72
C GLU A 32 -20.06 -4.50 -13.21
N LYS A 33 -20.70 -4.99 -12.14
CA LYS A 33 -20.49 -6.35 -11.62
C LYS A 33 -20.94 -7.43 -12.62
N PHE A 34 -22.11 -7.24 -13.25
CA PHE A 34 -22.61 -8.16 -14.26
C PHE A 34 -21.70 -8.20 -15.48
N LYS A 35 -21.31 -7.04 -16.01
CA LYS A 35 -20.38 -6.92 -17.14
C LYS A 35 -19.06 -7.62 -16.86
N PHE A 36 -18.51 -7.41 -15.66
CA PHE A 36 -17.26 -8.04 -15.23
C PHE A 36 -17.39 -9.56 -15.09
N ALA A 37 -18.44 -10.05 -14.38
CA ALA A 37 -18.66 -11.49 -14.19
C ALA A 37 -18.90 -12.22 -15.51
N SER A 38 -19.71 -11.65 -16.42
CA SER A 38 -19.96 -12.21 -17.76
C SER A 38 -18.68 -12.29 -18.60
N LYS A 39 -17.86 -11.22 -18.57
CA LYS A 39 -16.59 -11.17 -19.27
C LYS A 39 -15.62 -12.24 -18.78
N VAL A 40 -15.48 -12.40 -17.47
CA VAL A 40 -14.59 -13.40 -16.88
C VAL A 40 -15.11 -14.81 -17.16
N ALA A 41 -16.43 -15.04 -17.02
CA ALA A 41 -17.05 -16.31 -17.30
C ALA A 41 -16.82 -16.74 -18.76
N LEU A 42 -17.02 -15.82 -19.72
CA LEU A 42 -16.77 -16.10 -21.12
C LEU A 42 -15.28 -16.39 -21.40
N SER A 43 -14.38 -15.58 -20.84
CA SER A 43 -12.92 -15.79 -21.00
C SER A 43 -12.48 -17.13 -20.48
N LEU A 44 -12.95 -17.52 -19.29
CA LEU A 44 -12.57 -18.77 -18.64
C LEU A 44 -13.14 -19.97 -19.41
N THR A 45 -14.40 -19.90 -19.82
CA THR A 45 -15.04 -20.95 -20.62
C THR A 45 -14.30 -21.18 -21.95
N LEU A 46 -13.96 -20.12 -22.68
CA LEU A 46 -13.20 -20.23 -23.92
C LEU A 46 -11.79 -20.76 -23.69
N ALA A 47 -11.10 -20.28 -22.64
CA ALA A 47 -9.77 -20.74 -22.28
C ALA A 47 -9.73 -22.23 -21.85
N PHE A 48 -10.88 -22.80 -21.47
CA PHE A 48 -11.01 -24.21 -21.14
C PHE A 48 -11.45 -25.05 -22.34
N LEU A 49 -12.50 -24.64 -23.05
CA LEU A 49 -13.12 -25.43 -24.11
C LEU A 49 -12.25 -25.53 -25.38
N ILE A 50 -11.57 -24.43 -25.77
CA ILE A 50 -10.74 -24.46 -26.98
C ILE A 50 -9.61 -25.47 -26.88
N PRO A 51 -8.79 -25.49 -25.78
CA PRO A 51 -7.78 -26.53 -25.62
C PRO A 51 -8.35 -27.94 -25.59
N MET A 52 -9.48 -28.14 -24.93
CA MET A 52 -10.15 -29.46 -24.89
C MET A 52 -10.61 -29.90 -26.29
N ALA A 53 -11.21 -29.02 -27.07
CA ALA A 53 -11.64 -29.31 -28.43
C ALA A 53 -10.46 -29.62 -29.37
N MET A 54 -9.32 -28.98 -29.14
CA MET A 54 -8.10 -29.20 -29.92
C MET A 54 -7.28 -30.42 -29.44
N GLY A 55 -7.69 -31.07 -28.36
CA GLY A 55 -6.97 -32.17 -27.75
C GLY A 55 -5.64 -31.79 -27.09
N TRP A 56 -5.47 -30.50 -26.71
CA TRP A 56 -4.26 -30.05 -26.05
C TRP A 56 -4.23 -30.49 -24.59
N SER A 57 -3.03 -30.83 -24.09
CA SER A 57 -2.82 -31.14 -22.68
C SER A 57 -2.98 -29.93 -21.78
N GLN A 58 -3.31 -30.16 -20.49
CA GLN A 58 -3.35 -29.15 -19.45
C GLN A 58 -4.33 -27.95 -19.68
N ALA A 59 -5.52 -28.18 -20.22
CA ALA A 59 -6.57 -27.16 -20.42
C ALA A 59 -6.89 -26.38 -19.14
N SER A 60 -6.86 -27.03 -17.98
CA SER A 60 -7.06 -26.42 -16.67
C SER A 60 -6.04 -25.33 -16.34
N THR A 61 -4.83 -25.37 -16.91
CA THR A 61 -3.80 -24.34 -16.72
C THR A 61 -4.19 -23.01 -17.36
N ALA A 62 -4.79 -23.03 -18.56
CA ALA A 62 -5.27 -21.82 -19.22
C ALA A 62 -6.42 -21.19 -18.43
N ALA A 63 -7.38 -21.99 -17.97
CA ALA A 63 -8.50 -21.53 -17.16
C ALA A 63 -8.08 -20.97 -15.80
N THR A 64 -7.15 -21.63 -15.08
CA THR A 64 -6.61 -21.12 -13.81
C THR A 64 -5.82 -19.84 -14.01
N THR A 65 -5.17 -19.66 -15.16
CA THR A 65 -4.50 -18.41 -15.51
C THR A 65 -5.52 -17.28 -15.65
N VAL A 66 -6.59 -17.49 -16.38
CA VAL A 66 -7.70 -16.51 -16.49
C VAL A 66 -8.30 -16.17 -15.13
N MET A 67 -8.61 -17.20 -14.31
CA MET A 67 -9.14 -17.00 -12.96
C MET A 67 -8.25 -16.11 -12.10
N LEU A 68 -6.95 -16.38 -12.07
CA LEU A 68 -6.00 -15.64 -11.24
C LEU A 68 -5.77 -14.20 -11.76
N ILE A 69 -5.80 -13.99 -13.07
CA ILE A 69 -5.72 -12.65 -13.65
C ILE A 69 -6.99 -11.86 -13.34
N ALA A 70 -8.16 -12.46 -13.53
CA ALA A 70 -9.45 -11.82 -13.27
C ALA A 70 -9.64 -11.43 -11.79
N SER A 71 -9.06 -12.19 -10.85
CA SER A 71 -9.14 -11.89 -9.41
C SER A 71 -8.49 -10.55 -9.02
N THR A 72 -7.69 -9.94 -9.89
CA THR A 72 -7.02 -8.65 -9.65
C THR A 72 -7.88 -7.43 -10.00
N GLY A 73 -9.02 -7.61 -10.64
CA GLY A 73 -10.09 -6.61 -10.78
C GLY A 73 -9.91 -5.53 -11.85
N SER A 74 -8.73 -5.34 -12.44
CA SER A 74 -8.48 -4.32 -13.48
C SER A 74 -8.03 -4.95 -14.80
N ARG A 75 -8.52 -4.42 -15.92
CA ARG A 75 -8.26 -4.97 -17.26
C ARG A 75 -6.81 -4.83 -17.73
N ARG A 76 -6.21 -3.67 -17.50
CA ARG A 76 -4.84 -3.37 -17.94
C ARG A 76 -3.81 -3.94 -16.97
N GLU A 77 -4.12 -3.94 -15.66
CA GLU A 77 -3.42 -4.74 -14.66
C GLU A 77 -3.31 -6.20 -15.07
N SER A 78 -4.36 -6.71 -15.70
CA SER A 78 -4.44 -8.08 -16.18
C SER A 78 -3.39 -8.43 -17.24
N LEU A 79 -3.09 -7.52 -18.16
CA LEU A 79 -2.15 -7.79 -19.26
C LEU A 79 -0.70 -7.79 -18.74
N ALA A 80 -0.30 -6.81 -17.94
CA ALA A 80 1.02 -6.79 -17.35
C ALA A 80 1.23 -7.97 -16.38
N LYS A 81 0.23 -8.30 -15.55
CA LYS A 81 0.27 -9.50 -14.72
C LYS A 81 0.30 -10.77 -15.55
N GLY A 82 -0.42 -10.79 -16.68
CA GLY A 82 -0.36 -11.89 -17.65
C GLY A 82 1.05 -12.09 -18.22
N THR A 83 1.70 -11.03 -18.67
CA THR A 83 3.09 -11.11 -19.17
C THR A 83 4.08 -11.53 -18.10
N LEU A 84 3.95 -10.99 -16.88
CA LEU A 84 4.78 -11.44 -15.72
C LEU A 84 4.56 -12.91 -15.39
N ARG A 85 3.34 -13.43 -15.57
CA ARG A 85 3.04 -14.85 -15.39
C ARG A 85 3.74 -15.71 -16.43
N VAL A 86 3.63 -15.34 -17.71
CA VAL A 86 4.32 -16.06 -18.81
C VAL A 86 5.82 -16.06 -18.57
N LEU A 87 6.42 -14.90 -18.30
CA LEU A 87 7.85 -14.80 -18.03
C LEU A 87 8.27 -15.60 -16.80
N GLY A 88 7.52 -15.54 -15.71
CA GLY A 88 7.80 -16.32 -14.50
C GLY A 88 7.72 -17.83 -14.75
N THR A 89 6.75 -18.27 -15.58
CA THR A 89 6.62 -19.68 -15.98
C THR A 89 7.81 -20.12 -16.82
N ILE A 90 8.24 -19.34 -17.82
CA ILE A 90 9.39 -19.64 -18.67
C ILE A 90 10.68 -19.73 -17.83
N VAL A 91 10.95 -18.70 -17.02
CA VAL A 91 12.16 -18.66 -16.18
C VAL A 91 12.15 -19.83 -15.19
N GLY A 92 11.01 -20.13 -14.58
CA GLY A 92 10.85 -21.25 -13.66
C GLY A 92 11.03 -22.60 -14.33
N ALA A 93 10.52 -22.78 -15.56
CA ALA A 93 10.71 -23.99 -16.35
C ALA A 93 12.18 -24.20 -16.70
N ILE A 94 12.89 -23.19 -17.17
CA ILE A 94 14.32 -23.28 -17.49
C ILE A 94 15.13 -23.67 -16.26
N ILE A 95 14.91 -22.99 -15.12
CA ILE A 95 15.63 -23.31 -13.88
C ILE A 95 15.27 -24.72 -13.40
N GLY A 96 14.00 -25.11 -13.46
CA GLY A 96 13.55 -26.44 -13.08
C GLY A 96 14.17 -27.53 -13.93
N LEU A 97 14.21 -27.35 -15.27
CA LEU A 97 14.88 -28.29 -16.20
C LEU A 97 16.38 -28.41 -15.93
N LEU A 98 17.05 -27.27 -15.65
CA LEU A 98 18.47 -27.31 -15.28
C LEU A 98 18.71 -28.13 -14.00
N LEU A 99 17.85 -27.98 -12.98
CA LEU A 99 17.94 -28.74 -11.74
C LEU A 99 17.72 -30.24 -11.98
N VAL A 100 16.71 -30.59 -12.78
CA VAL A 100 16.46 -31.97 -13.16
C VAL A 100 17.65 -32.53 -13.96
N GLY A 101 18.15 -31.82 -14.97
CA GLY A 101 19.26 -32.30 -15.81
C GLY A 101 20.59 -32.46 -15.07
N LEU A 102 20.85 -31.63 -14.06
CA LEU A 102 22.13 -31.67 -13.33
C LEU A 102 22.12 -32.61 -12.12
N PHE A 103 21.00 -32.77 -11.44
CA PHE A 103 20.96 -33.39 -10.11
C PHE A 103 19.98 -34.57 -9.99
N ALA A 104 19.22 -34.93 -11.03
CA ALA A 104 18.18 -35.96 -10.93
C ALA A 104 18.71 -37.36 -10.52
N GLN A 105 20.00 -37.64 -10.73
CA GLN A 105 20.62 -38.93 -10.42
C GLN A 105 20.80 -39.15 -8.91
N ASP A 106 20.97 -38.07 -8.12
CA ASP A 106 21.12 -38.16 -6.66
C ASP A 106 19.93 -37.47 -5.97
N ARG A 107 19.10 -38.27 -5.32
CA ARG A 107 17.89 -37.82 -4.66
C ARG A 107 18.14 -36.74 -3.61
N LEU A 108 19.15 -36.92 -2.77
CA LEU A 108 19.45 -35.98 -1.69
C LEU A 108 20.00 -34.66 -2.24
N LEU A 109 20.91 -34.75 -3.20
CA LEU A 109 21.53 -33.60 -3.83
C LEU A 109 20.47 -32.80 -4.62
N TYR A 110 19.57 -33.50 -5.33
CA TYR A 110 18.45 -32.90 -6.04
C TYR A 110 17.51 -32.11 -5.08
N MET A 111 17.06 -32.77 -4.00
CA MET A 111 16.20 -32.14 -3.00
C MET A 111 16.88 -30.92 -2.34
N LEU A 112 18.19 -31.02 -2.07
CA LEU A 112 18.97 -29.93 -1.51
C LEU A 112 19.05 -28.75 -2.51
N ALA A 113 19.39 -29.00 -3.76
CA ALA A 113 19.49 -28.01 -4.80
C ALA A 113 18.15 -27.27 -5.03
N VAL A 114 17.07 -28.04 -5.17
CA VAL A 114 15.71 -27.49 -5.31
C VAL A 114 15.36 -26.61 -4.10
N SER A 115 15.59 -27.09 -2.87
CA SER A 115 15.25 -26.35 -1.64
C SER A 115 16.01 -25.03 -1.51
N ILE A 116 17.29 -25.00 -1.89
CA ILE A 116 18.12 -23.77 -1.88
C ILE A 116 17.61 -22.79 -2.92
N VAL A 117 17.40 -23.24 -4.15
CA VAL A 117 16.95 -22.37 -5.25
C VAL A 117 15.57 -21.78 -4.96
N ILE A 118 14.63 -22.57 -4.48
CA ILE A 118 13.29 -22.12 -4.13
C ILE A 118 13.36 -21.09 -2.98
N SER A 119 14.11 -21.37 -1.94
CA SER A 119 14.30 -20.45 -0.81
C SER A 119 14.86 -19.11 -1.26
N PHE A 120 15.81 -19.12 -2.19
CA PHE A 120 16.37 -17.92 -2.79
C PHE A 120 15.36 -17.16 -3.64
N VAL A 121 14.58 -17.85 -4.49
CA VAL A 121 13.54 -17.22 -5.31
C VAL A 121 12.47 -16.57 -4.42
N PHE A 122 12.03 -17.24 -3.36
CA PHE A 122 11.08 -16.66 -2.43
C PHE A 122 11.68 -15.55 -1.57
N TYR A 123 12.97 -15.58 -1.27
CA TYR A 123 13.68 -14.44 -0.67
C TYR A 123 13.63 -13.20 -1.56
N ILE A 124 13.95 -13.35 -2.86
CA ILE A 124 13.88 -12.24 -3.83
C ILE A 124 12.45 -11.75 -4.02
N ARG A 125 11.48 -12.68 -4.11
CA ARG A 125 10.05 -12.34 -4.17
C ARG A 125 9.67 -11.31 -3.09
N ASN A 126 10.14 -11.51 -1.87
CA ASN A 126 9.81 -10.68 -0.73
C ASN A 126 10.59 -9.40 -0.67
N ALA A 127 11.80 -9.43 -1.16
CA ALA A 127 12.64 -8.25 -1.30
C ALA A 127 12.10 -7.29 -2.37
N TYR A 128 11.33 -7.79 -3.35
CA TYR A 128 10.77 -6.99 -4.43
C TYR A 128 9.53 -6.24 -3.98
N LYS A 129 9.53 -4.90 -4.13
CA LYS A 129 8.48 -4.01 -3.62
C LYS A 129 7.28 -3.84 -4.56
N GLN A 130 7.46 -4.18 -5.83
CA GLN A 130 6.40 -4.10 -6.85
C GLN A 130 5.65 -5.43 -6.93
N ASP A 131 5.00 -5.74 -8.04
CA ASP A 131 4.23 -6.97 -8.21
C ASP A 131 5.13 -8.22 -8.16
N PRO A 132 5.00 -9.08 -7.12
CA PRO A 132 5.86 -10.25 -6.94
C PRO A 132 5.47 -11.45 -7.82
N THR A 133 4.51 -11.28 -8.74
CA THR A 133 3.92 -12.36 -9.55
C THR A 133 5.00 -13.13 -10.33
N LEU A 134 5.98 -12.46 -10.91
CA LEU A 134 7.08 -13.09 -11.64
C LEU A 134 7.82 -14.10 -10.76
N PHE A 135 8.33 -13.66 -9.61
CA PHE A 135 9.12 -14.50 -8.71
C PHE A 135 8.27 -15.60 -8.06
N MET A 136 7.00 -15.30 -7.77
CA MET A 136 6.08 -16.29 -7.23
C MET A 136 5.89 -17.45 -8.21
N LEU A 137 5.62 -17.16 -9.47
CA LEU A 137 5.42 -18.18 -10.49
C LEU A 137 6.70 -18.91 -10.87
N THR A 138 7.84 -18.21 -10.87
CA THR A 138 9.15 -18.88 -11.00
C THR A 138 9.32 -19.95 -9.94
N GLY A 139 9.06 -19.64 -8.67
CA GLY A 139 9.15 -20.62 -7.59
C GLY A 139 8.15 -21.78 -7.70
N VAL A 140 6.90 -21.47 -8.06
CA VAL A 140 5.85 -22.49 -8.30
C VAL A 140 6.25 -23.42 -9.44
N MET A 141 6.76 -22.85 -10.54
CA MET A 141 7.12 -23.64 -11.71
C MET A 141 8.33 -24.54 -11.45
N ILE A 142 9.35 -24.03 -10.75
CA ILE A 142 10.50 -24.87 -10.32
C ILE A 142 10.02 -26.09 -9.54
N LEU A 143 9.10 -25.91 -8.59
CA LEU A 143 8.53 -27.01 -7.81
C LEU A 143 7.74 -28.00 -8.66
N MET A 144 6.99 -27.51 -9.64
CA MET A 144 6.18 -28.36 -10.51
C MET A 144 7.04 -29.13 -11.51
N MET A 145 8.12 -28.54 -12.03
CA MET A 145 9.07 -29.21 -12.91
C MET A 145 9.84 -30.32 -12.20
N SER A 146 9.97 -30.22 -10.89
CA SER A 146 10.72 -31.19 -10.10
C SER A 146 10.03 -32.54 -9.98
N ASN A 147 8.74 -32.63 -10.13
CA ASN A 147 7.90 -33.85 -10.12
C ASN A 147 8.54 -35.15 -9.53
N GLY A 148 9.26 -35.05 -8.43
CA GLY A 148 9.97 -36.17 -7.80
C GLY A 148 11.23 -36.63 -8.51
N GLY A 149 11.74 -35.87 -9.48
CA GLY A 149 12.93 -36.24 -10.27
C GLY A 149 12.60 -37.01 -11.56
N ASP A 150 11.32 -37.09 -11.96
CA ASP A 150 10.92 -37.62 -13.26
C ASP A 150 11.40 -36.68 -14.38
N ALA A 151 12.44 -37.11 -15.09
CA ALA A 151 13.09 -36.30 -16.14
C ALA A 151 12.41 -36.45 -17.50
N GLU A 152 11.76 -37.62 -17.75
CA GLU A 152 11.28 -37.99 -19.09
C GLU A 152 10.15 -37.10 -19.60
N GLY A 153 9.21 -36.70 -18.74
CA GLY A 153 8.10 -35.80 -19.04
C GLY A 153 8.35 -34.34 -18.77
N ALA A 154 9.44 -33.97 -18.09
CA ALA A 154 9.64 -32.63 -17.56
C ALA A 154 9.71 -31.54 -18.64
N PHE A 155 10.40 -31.78 -19.77
CA PHE A 155 10.52 -30.83 -20.85
C PHE A 155 9.14 -30.53 -21.51
N THR A 156 8.43 -31.60 -21.88
CA THR A 156 7.10 -31.48 -22.50
C THR A 156 6.13 -30.81 -21.56
N TYR A 157 6.14 -31.18 -20.28
CA TYR A 157 5.33 -30.50 -19.24
C TYR A 157 5.60 -29.00 -19.15
N GLY A 158 6.87 -28.60 -19.21
CA GLY A 158 7.25 -27.18 -19.16
C GLY A 158 6.79 -26.39 -20.38
N VAL A 159 6.91 -26.98 -21.58
CA VAL A 159 6.44 -26.38 -22.83
C VAL A 159 4.92 -26.25 -22.84
N ASP A 160 4.19 -27.32 -22.53
CA ASP A 160 2.72 -27.31 -22.50
C ASP A 160 2.18 -26.30 -21.49
N ARG A 161 2.77 -26.25 -20.30
CA ARG A 161 2.35 -25.32 -19.27
C ARG A 161 2.62 -23.87 -19.65
N THR A 162 3.75 -23.58 -20.29
CA THR A 162 4.08 -22.24 -20.79
C THR A 162 3.13 -21.83 -21.89
N PHE A 163 2.85 -22.74 -22.83
CA PHE A 163 1.90 -22.53 -23.92
C PHE A 163 0.49 -22.26 -23.39
N MET A 164 -0.02 -23.10 -22.48
CA MET A 164 -1.35 -22.94 -21.89
C MET A 164 -1.47 -21.67 -21.04
N THR A 165 -0.43 -21.29 -20.31
CA THR A 165 -0.41 -20.02 -19.57
C THR A 165 -0.50 -18.84 -20.54
N SER A 166 0.28 -18.86 -21.61
CA SER A 166 0.26 -17.81 -22.64
C SER A 166 -1.10 -17.74 -23.34
N PHE A 167 -1.68 -18.89 -23.69
CA PHE A 167 -2.99 -18.99 -24.30
C PHE A 167 -4.08 -18.39 -23.39
N GLY A 168 -4.08 -18.71 -22.10
CA GLY A 168 -5.01 -18.13 -21.13
C GLY A 168 -4.93 -16.59 -21.05
N VAL A 169 -3.70 -16.05 -21.09
CA VAL A 169 -3.48 -14.57 -21.14
C VAL A 169 -4.05 -13.98 -22.42
N VAL A 170 -3.79 -14.60 -23.59
CA VAL A 170 -4.28 -14.13 -24.88
C VAL A 170 -5.81 -14.14 -24.93
N ILE A 171 -6.47 -15.22 -24.54
CA ILE A 171 -7.94 -15.30 -24.51
C ILE A 171 -8.54 -14.24 -23.58
N TYR A 172 -8.01 -14.10 -22.36
CA TYR A 172 -8.51 -13.07 -21.44
C TYR A 172 -8.35 -11.65 -22.02
N THR A 173 -7.25 -11.39 -22.68
CA THR A 173 -6.98 -10.12 -23.33
C THR A 173 -7.92 -9.86 -24.49
N LEU A 174 -8.10 -10.83 -25.38
CA LEU A 174 -9.02 -10.72 -26.52
C LEU A 174 -10.45 -10.45 -26.07
N VAL A 175 -10.99 -11.30 -25.19
CA VAL A 175 -12.34 -11.07 -24.62
C VAL A 175 -12.40 -9.72 -23.93
N GLY A 176 -11.34 -9.36 -23.23
CA GLY A 176 -11.22 -8.07 -22.58
C GLY A 176 -11.29 -6.89 -23.56
N VAL A 177 -10.80 -6.98 -24.76
CA VAL A 177 -10.85 -5.90 -25.77
C VAL A 177 -12.25 -5.78 -26.38
N PHE A 178 -12.88 -6.92 -26.70
CA PHE A 178 -14.14 -6.92 -27.46
C PHE A 178 -15.38 -6.83 -26.57
N VAL A 179 -15.34 -7.37 -25.33
CA VAL A 179 -16.49 -7.46 -24.45
C VAL A 179 -16.40 -6.42 -23.32
N PHE A 180 -17.27 -5.43 -23.32
CA PHE A 180 -17.38 -4.35 -22.33
C PHE A 180 -16.04 -3.66 -22.01
N PRO A 181 -15.49 -2.82 -22.89
CA PRO A 181 -14.26 -2.05 -22.63
C PRO A 181 -14.47 -1.05 -21.47
N THR A 182 -13.59 -1.06 -20.47
CA THR A 182 -13.63 -0.15 -19.32
C THR A 182 -12.74 1.08 -19.55
N LYS A 183 -13.21 2.27 -19.17
CA LYS A 183 -12.45 3.52 -19.24
C LYS A 183 -11.62 3.70 -17.94
N THR A 184 -10.35 3.35 -17.98
CA THR A 184 -9.47 3.33 -16.78
C THR A 184 -8.98 4.73 -16.40
N GLU A 185 -8.89 5.63 -17.36
CA GLU A 185 -8.39 7.00 -17.22
C GLU A 185 -9.30 7.87 -16.36
N GLN A 186 -10.61 7.73 -16.52
CA GLN A 186 -11.60 8.45 -15.72
C GLN A 186 -11.45 8.22 -14.20
N ASN A 187 -10.97 7.06 -13.79
CA ASN A 187 -10.77 6.75 -12.37
C ASN A 187 -9.55 7.46 -11.77
N LEU A 188 -8.47 7.68 -12.53
CA LEU A 188 -7.33 8.46 -12.05
C LEU A 188 -7.70 9.91 -11.90
N ARG A 189 -8.42 10.44 -12.87
CA ARG A 189 -8.88 11.82 -12.87
C ARG A 189 -9.78 12.13 -11.67
N LYS A 190 -10.79 11.31 -11.40
CA LYS A 190 -11.62 11.46 -10.19
C LYS A 190 -10.80 11.47 -8.90
N LEU A 191 -9.71 10.73 -8.83
CA LEU A 191 -8.81 10.73 -7.66
C LEU A 191 -7.96 12.00 -7.59
N THR A 192 -7.53 12.57 -8.72
CA THR A 192 -6.84 13.87 -8.75
C THR A 192 -7.75 15.00 -8.36
N ASP A 193 -8.99 15.00 -8.84
CA ASP A 193 -10.00 16.02 -8.54
C ASP A 193 -10.34 15.99 -7.04
N ASN A 194 -10.63 14.84 -6.48
CA ASN A 194 -10.88 14.68 -5.05
C ASN A 194 -9.69 15.17 -4.19
N LEU A 195 -8.45 14.79 -4.57
CA LEU A 195 -7.27 15.25 -3.83
C LEU A 195 -7.12 16.78 -3.91
N SER A 196 -7.33 17.36 -5.08
CA SER A 196 -7.22 18.82 -5.28
C SER A 196 -8.29 19.57 -4.49
N GLN A 197 -9.53 19.09 -4.45
CA GLN A 197 -10.61 19.67 -3.64
C GLN A 197 -10.28 19.66 -2.14
N ILE A 198 -9.78 18.52 -1.62
CA ILE A 198 -9.37 18.44 -0.19
C ILE A 198 -8.21 19.40 0.09
N GLN A 199 -7.23 19.53 -0.84
CA GLN A 199 -6.12 20.45 -0.72
C GLN A 199 -6.61 21.91 -0.69
N GLN A 200 -7.51 22.31 -1.57
CA GLN A 200 -8.08 23.66 -1.63
C GLN A 200 -8.91 23.97 -0.39
N THR A 201 -9.74 23.03 0.06
CA THR A 201 -10.55 23.19 1.29
C THR A 201 -9.66 23.37 2.51
N LEU A 202 -8.56 22.61 2.62
CA LEU A 202 -7.59 22.77 3.70
C LEU A 202 -6.88 24.13 3.62
N PHE A 203 -6.48 24.56 2.43
CA PHE A 203 -5.86 25.88 2.20
C PHE A 203 -6.79 27.01 2.65
N ASN A 204 -8.04 27.00 2.20
CA ASN A 204 -9.03 28.03 2.55
C ASN A 204 -9.29 28.07 4.06
N ARG A 205 -9.33 26.93 4.72
CA ARG A 205 -9.52 26.83 6.18
C ARG A 205 -8.31 27.33 6.98
N LEU A 206 -7.10 27.14 6.46
CA LEU A 206 -5.87 27.53 7.15
C LEU A 206 -5.51 29.00 6.97
N ILE A 207 -5.73 29.55 5.78
CA ILE A 207 -5.14 30.81 5.37
C ILE A 207 -6.18 31.92 5.20
N VAL A 208 -7.39 31.58 4.76
CA VAL A 208 -8.46 32.55 4.67
C VAL A 208 -8.97 32.85 6.09
N VAL A 209 -8.65 34.03 6.61
CA VAL A 209 -9.19 34.52 7.89
C VAL A 209 -10.70 34.69 7.71
N PRO A 210 -11.54 34.21 8.61
CA PRO A 210 -12.97 34.49 8.56
C PRO A 210 -13.24 35.97 8.95
N SER A 211 -13.05 36.87 8.00
CA SER A 211 -13.67 38.16 8.03
C SER A 211 -15.07 38.02 7.43
N ASP A 212 -16.09 38.22 8.27
CA ASP A 212 -17.51 38.26 7.90
C ASP A 212 -18.27 36.93 7.79
N VAL A 213 -18.30 36.15 8.88
CA VAL A 213 -19.46 35.31 9.18
C VAL A 213 -20.44 36.09 10.06
N GLN A 214 -20.87 37.24 9.57
CA GLN A 214 -22.09 37.96 10.05
C GLN A 214 -22.77 38.56 8.83
N SER A 215 -23.58 37.78 8.17
CA SER A 215 -24.79 38.16 7.42
C SER A 215 -25.06 37.21 6.25
N ILE A 216 -25.49 35.99 6.51
CA ILE A 216 -26.48 35.33 5.66
C ILE A 216 -27.44 34.63 6.61
N ASN A 217 -28.44 35.38 7.06
CA ASN A 217 -29.63 34.87 7.71
C ASN A 217 -30.55 34.22 6.69
N GLU A 218 -30.93 33.01 7.00
CA GLU A 218 -32.22 32.37 6.88
C GLU A 218 -33.19 32.95 5.83
N GLN A 219 -33.38 32.22 4.77
CA GLN A 219 -34.69 32.06 4.12
C GLN A 219 -35.04 30.56 4.04
N PRO A 220 -36.24 30.15 4.48
CA PRO A 220 -36.69 28.79 4.38
C PRO A 220 -37.10 28.49 2.94
N GLU A 221 -36.46 27.51 2.33
CA GLU A 221 -36.89 26.97 1.05
C GLU A 221 -37.87 25.81 1.25
N ASP A 222 -38.95 25.89 0.49
CA ASP A 222 -40.06 24.97 0.44
C ASP A 222 -39.62 23.57 -0.02
N GLU A 223 -40.09 22.57 0.72
CA GLU A 223 -40.04 21.16 0.31
C GLU A 223 -40.89 20.92 -0.95
N ASN A 224 -40.27 20.52 -2.05
CA ASN A 224 -40.81 19.51 -3.00
C ASN A 224 -39.95 19.43 -4.26
N SER A 225 -39.17 18.35 -4.37
CA SER A 225 -39.05 17.58 -5.63
C SER A 225 -38.01 16.44 -5.46
N ASP A 226 -38.49 15.24 -5.64
CA ASP A 226 -37.69 14.00 -5.74
C ASP A 226 -36.96 13.96 -7.08
N GLU A 227 -35.71 14.38 -7.09
CA GLU A 227 -34.68 13.97 -8.06
C GLU A 227 -33.31 14.16 -7.39
N LYS A 228 -32.75 13.08 -6.82
CA LYS A 228 -31.39 13.10 -6.27
C LYS A 228 -30.39 13.05 -7.43
N ASN A 229 -29.88 14.20 -7.80
CA ASN A 229 -28.79 14.36 -8.74
C ASN A 229 -27.43 14.11 -8.05
N GLU A 230 -26.46 13.62 -8.81
CA GLU A 230 -25.07 13.42 -8.35
C GLU A 230 -24.42 14.69 -7.78
N ASP A 231 -24.89 15.86 -8.17
CA ASP A 231 -24.45 17.18 -7.68
C ASP A 231 -24.78 17.46 -6.20
N GLU A 232 -25.80 16.80 -5.63
CA GLU A 232 -26.14 16.93 -4.19
C GLU A 232 -25.19 16.13 -3.29
N GLN A 233 -24.63 15.01 -3.77
CA GLN A 233 -23.63 14.25 -3.02
C GLN A 233 -22.30 15.00 -2.91
N GLU A 234 -21.85 15.66 -3.97
CA GLU A 234 -20.63 16.49 -3.93
C GLU A 234 -20.76 17.67 -2.95
N LYS A 235 -21.91 18.36 -2.92
CA LYS A 235 -22.16 19.45 -1.97
C LYS A 235 -22.20 18.98 -0.51
N THR A 236 -22.71 17.77 -0.27
CA THR A 236 -22.78 17.21 1.09
C THR A 236 -21.39 16.81 1.58
N ASP A 237 -20.55 16.23 0.72
CA ASP A 237 -19.18 15.85 1.05
C ASP A 237 -18.29 17.07 1.32
N GLU A 238 -18.48 18.17 0.57
CA GLU A 238 -17.78 19.44 0.83
C GLU A 238 -18.16 20.08 2.15
N GLN A 239 -19.44 20.03 2.54
CA GLN A 239 -19.91 20.56 3.83
C GLN A 239 -19.39 19.72 5.00
N GLU A 240 -19.38 18.39 4.90
CA GLU A 240 -18.79 17.51 5.92
C GLU A 240 -17.28 17.77 6.12
N ILE A 241 -16.53 18.06 5.06
CA ILE A 241 -15.10 18.38 5.17
C ILE A 241 -14.87 19.74 5.82
N LYS A 242 -15.74 20.74 5.59
CA LYS A 242 -15.64 22.07 6.19
C LYS A 242 -15.88 22.06 7.71
N GLU A 243 -16.72 21.19 8.22
CA GLU A 243 -17.06 21.08 9.63
C GLU A 243 -16.18 20.08 10.42
N ALA A 244 -15.49 19.16 9.73
CA ALA A 244 -14.67 18.14 10.36
C ALA A 244 -13.48 18.74 11.16
N PRO A 245 -13.03 18.12 12.26
CA PRO A 245 -11.82 18.52 12.97
C PRO A 245 -10.61 18.57 12.04
N LEU A 246 -9.71 19.55 12.22
CA LEU A 246 -8.53 19.73 11.37
C LEU A 246 -7.70 18.45 11.21
N GLN A 247 -7.53 17.69 12.28
CA GLN A 247 -6.81 16.41 12.26
C GLN A 247 -7.46 15.36 11.37
N ASP A 248 -8.78 15.37 11.22
CA ASP A 248 -9.48 14.41 10.38
C ASP A 248 -9.38 14.80 8.91
N VAL A 249 -9.38 16.07 8.59
CA VAL A 249 -9.08 16.57 7.23
C VAL A 249 -7.65 16.22 6.81
N ILE A 250 -6.67 16.35 7.69
CA ILE A 250 -5.29 15.91 7.43
C ILE A 250 -5.21 14.40 7.18
N LYS A 251 -5.96 13.58 7.93
CA LYS A 251 -6.04 12.12 7.68
C LYS A 251 -6.68 11.80 6.32
N GLN A 252 -7.76 12.50 5.96
CA GLN A 252 -8.41 12.36 4.65
C GLN A 252 -7.46 12.74 3.52
N LEU A 253 -6.71 13.83 3.67
CA LEU A 253 -5.70 14.29 2.72
C LEU A 253 -4.61 13.23 2.49
N TYR A 254 -4.08 12.64 3.57
CA TYR A 254 -3.12 11.54 3.46
C TYR A 254 -3.73 10.29 2.81
N ALA A 255 -4.99 9.98 3.11
CA ALA A 255 -5.68 8.84 2.51
C ALA A 255 -5.88 9.03 1.01
N ALA A 256 -6.33 10.21 0.57
CA ALA A 256 -6.50 10.57 -0.83
C ALA A 256 -5.17 10.55 -1.61
N GLN A 257 -4.10 11.13 -1.02
CA GLN A 257 -2.76 11.10 -1.60
C GLN A 257 -2.25 9.65 -1.79
N ASN A 258 -2.41 8.81 -0.76
CA ASN A 258 -1.99 7.41 -0.85
C ASN A 258 -2.83 6.61 -1.86
N ALA A 259 -4.12 6.87 -1.96
CA ALA A 259 -5.00 6.22 -2.93
C ALA A 259 -4.58 6.55 -4.37
N LEU A 260 -4.28 7.82 -4.65
CA LEU A 260 -3.78 8.27 -5.94
C LEU A 260 -2.41 7.64 -6.28
N GLU A 261 -1.45 7.68 -5.35
CA GLU A 261 -0.12 7.08 -5.55
C GLU A 261 -0.21 5.56 -5.79
N GLN A 262 -1.03 4.85 -5.03
CA GLN A 262 -1.24 3.41 -5.21
C GLN A 262 -1.88 3.11 -6.56
N ARG A 263 -2.93 3.85 -6.93
CA ARG A 263 -3.62 3.64 -8.19
C ARG A 263 -2.71 3.91 -9.38
N TYR A 264 -1.96 5.01 -9.35
CA TYR A 264 -0.99 5.32 -10.39
C TYR A 264 0.12 4.27 -10.48
N SER A 265 0.70 3.86 -9.36
CA SER A 265 1.77 2.83 -9.35
C SER A 265 1.30 1.52 -9.98
N THR A 266 0.02 1.20 -9.81
CA THR A 266 -0.60 0.01 -10.38
C THR A 266 -0.80 0.15 -11.90
N ILE A 267 -1.21 1.33 -12.37
CA ILE A 267 -1.59 1.56 -13.77
C ILE A 267 -0.40 2.00 -14.64
N SER A 268 0.56 2.73 -14.08
CA SER A 268 1.68 3.33 -14.83
C SER A 268 2.60 2.32 -15.51
N THR A 269 2.65 1.09 -14.99
CA THR A 269 3.43 -0.01 -15.62
C THR A 269 2.67 -0.70 -16.75
N GLU A 270 1.39 -0.38 -16.96
CA GLU A 270 0.45 -1.23 -17.67
C GLU A 270 -0.23 -0.53 -18.87
N CYS A 271 -0.25 0.81 -18.88
CA CYS A 271 -0.93 1.60 -19.91
C CYS A 271 0.07 2.14 -20.94
N SER A 272 -0.12 1.79 -22.22
CA SER A 272 0.61 2.42 -23.33
C SER A 272 0.36 3.93 -23.38
N ASP A 273 -0.88 4.38 -23.15
CA ASP A 273 -1.27 5.78 -23.20
C ASP A 273 -0.65 6.56 -22.04
N LEU A 274 -0.68 5.98 -20.80
CA LEU A 274 0.04 6.53 -19.65
C LEU A 274 1.57 6.43 -19.80
N SER A 275 2.09 5.46 -20.55
CA SER A 275 3.52 5.36 -20.80
C SER A 275 4.03 6.45 -21.75
N ALA A 276 3.18 6.94 -22.63
CA ALA A 276 3.51 8.06 -23.52
C ALA A 276 3.70 9.37 -22.73
N TYR A 277 2.90 9.58 -21.67
CA TYR A 277 2.95 10.76 -20.80
C TYR A 277 3.47 10.44 -19.39
N LYS A 278 4.29 9.41 -19.27
CA LYS A 278 4.78 8.95 -17.96
C LYS A 278 5.56 10.03 -17.21
N LYS A 279 6.35 10.82 -17.93
CA LYS A 279 7.15 11.90 -17.32
C LYS A 279 6.24 12.98 -16.75
N GLU A 280 5.20 13.34 -17.47
CA GLU A 280 4.21 14.36 -17.09
C GLU A 280 3.39 13.88 -15.89
N TRP A 281 2.94 12.62 -15.88
CA TRP A 281 2.26 12.02 -14.74
C TRP A 281 3.15 11.90 -13.50
N ASP A 282 4.39 11.47 -13.65
CA ASP A 282 5.35 11.40 -12.54
C ASP A 282 5.59 12.81 -11.93
N LEU A 283 5.64 13.86 -12.78
CA LEU A 283 5.73 15.24 -12.36
C LEU A 283 4.46 15.73 -11.65
N ALA A 284 3.27 15.47 -12.19
CA ALA A 284 2.01 15.86 -11.59
C ALA A 284 1.85 15.26 -10.19
N LEU A 285 2.12 13.96 -10.03
CA LEU A 285 2.09 13.30 -8.73
C LEU A 285 3.12 13.86 -7.74
N TYR A 286 4.30 14.20 -8.24
CA TYR A 286 5.30 14.86 -7.42
C TYR A 286 4.80 16.22 -6.91
N TYR A 287 4.19 17.04 -7.77
CA TYR A 287 3.66 18.34 -7.34
C TYR A 287 2.46 18.19 -6.40
N TYR A 288 1.50 17.31 -6.66
CA TYR A 288 0.43 17.00 -5.71
C TYR A 288 0.97 16.66 -4.32
N LYS A 289 2.01 15.83 -4.28
CA LYS A 289 2.66 15.45 -3.02
C LYS A 289 3.35 16.66 -2.35
N GLN A 290 4.02 17.51 -3.11
CA GLN A 290 4.66 18.72 -2.55
C GLN A 290 3.62 19.67 -1.98
N VAL A 291 2.50 19.91 -2.69
CA VAL A 291 1.38 20.72 -2.22
C VAL A 291 0.79 20.13 -0.93
N THR A 292 0.53 18.82 -0.89
CA THR A 292 0.07 18.13 0.32
C THR A 292 1.00 18.38 1.51
N LEU A 293 2.31 18.19 1.31
CA LEU A 293 3.30 18.36 2.39
C LEU A 293 3.41 19.81 2.87
N LEU A 294 3.32 20.80 1.96
CA LEU A 294 3.34 22.20 2.31
C LEU A 294 2.10 22.60 3.13
N LEU A 295 0.91 22.15 2.72
CA LEU A 295 -0.33 22.44 3.44
C LEU A 295 -0.35 21.82 4.84
N ILE A 296 0.13 20.59 4.98
CA ILE A 296 0.25 19.94 6.29
C ILE A 296 1.23 20.70 7.18
N PHE A 297 2.37 21.13 6.62
CA PHE A 297 3.34 21.92 7.36
C PHE A 297 2.73 23.23 7.88
N VAL A 298 1.95 23.95 7.06
CA VAL A 298 1.24 25.15 7.49
C VAL A 298 0.20 24.82 8.57
N ALA A 299 -0.55 23.73 8.42
CA ALA A 299 -1.55 23.29 9.38
C ALA A 299 -0.96 23.02 10.77
N GLU A 300 0.18 22.37 10.82
CA GLU A 300 0.88 22.02 12.06
C GLU A 300 1.59 23.23 12.71
N SER A 301 1.99 24.22 11.90
CA SER A 301 2.65 25.42 12.40
C SER A 301 1.67 26.44 12.99
N LYS A 302 0.37 26.36 12.69
CA LYS A 302 -0.64 27.38 13.08
C LYS A 302 -1.09 27.27 14.54
N ASP A 303 -1.01 26.11 15.16
CA ASP A 303 -1.58 25.88 16.51
C ASP A 303 -0.87 26.64 17.64
N GLU A 304 0.27 27.29 17.41
CA GLU A 304 1.11 27.82 18.49
C GLU A 304 1.23 29.33 18.60
N GLN A 305 0.89 30.10 17.56
CA GLN A 305 1.01 31.57 17.63
C GLN A 305 -0.12 32.24 16.86
N SER A 306 -0.89 33.09 17.56
CA SER A 306 -1.86 34.01 16.98
C SER A 306 -1.14 35.20 16.36
N ILE A 307 -0.35 34.96 15.29
CA ILE A 307 0.33 36.05 14.57
C ILE A 307 -0.64 36.65 13.58
N ASP A 308 -0.79 37.99 13.62
CA ASP A 308 -1.59 38.74 12.67
C ASP A 308 -0.84 38.90 11.33
N LEU A 309 -0.84 37.82 10.54
CA LEU A 309 -0.19 37.77 9.23
C LEU A 309 -0.71 38.85 8.26
N PRO A 310 -2.03 39.13 8.17
CA PRO A 310 -2.54 40.19 7.32
C PRO A 310 -1.96 41.57 7.59
N SER A 311 -1.57 41.87 8.83
CA SER A 311 -0.97 43.17 9.17
C SER A 311 0.52 43.29 8.83
N LEU A 312 1.21 42.13 8.72
CA LEU A 312 2.67 42.05 8.52
C LEU A 312 3.08 41.85 7.05
N ILE A 313 2.12 41.43 6.21
CA ILE A 313 2.30 41.22 4.78
C ILE A 313 1.45 42.19 4.00
N ASN A 314 2.07 43.05 3.19
CA ASN A 314 1.37 44.11 2.48
C ASN A 314 0.33 43.62 1.48
N ASP A 315 0.64 42.55 0.76
CA ASP A 315 -0.18 41.98 -0.33
C ASP A 315 -0.85 40.65 0.06
N TYR A 316 -1.21 40.47 1.34
CA TYR A 316 -1.70 39.20 1.87
C TYR A 316 -2.93 38.67 1.11
N GLN A 317 -3.96 39.50 0.95
CA GLN A 317 -5.20 39.08 0.28
C GLN A 317 -5.01 38.78 -1.21
N ASP A 318 -4.16 39.56 -1.91
CA ASP A 318 -3.85 39.32 -3.31
C ASP A 318 -3.08 38.00 -3.47
N ALA A 319 -2.11 37.73 -2.61
CA ALA A 319 -1.36 36.47 -2.61
C ALA A 319 -2.27 35.26 -2.37
N VAL A 320 -3.19 35.35 -1.41
CA VAL A 320 -4.16 34.31 -1.09
C VAL A 320 -5.11 34.04 -2.26
N SER A 321 -5.68 35.12 -2.84
CA SER A 321 -6.62 34.99 -3.97
C SER A 321 -5.96 34.40 -5.23
N ARG A 322 -4.70 34.74 -5.49
CA ARG A 322 -3.92 34.14 -6.60
C ARG A 322 -3.70 32.65 -6.41
N ILE A 323 -3.44 32.20 -5.18
CA ILE A 323 -3.26 30.76 -4.91
C ILE A 323 -4.57 30.00 -5.03
N ASP A 324 -5.69 30.56 -4.52
CA ASP A 324 -6.99 29.92 -4.66
C ASP A 324 -7.41 29.82 -6.14
N ALA A 325 -7.18 30.89 -6.91
CA ALA A 325 -7.38 30.86 -8.37
C ALA A 325 -6.51 29.77 -9.06
N LEU A 326 -5.26 29.56 -8.60
CA LEU A 326 -4.40 28.52 -9.16
C LEU A 326 -4.87 27.10 -8.84
N PHE A 327 -5.53 26.86 -7.70
CA PHE A 327 -6.18 25.57 -7.45
C PHE A 327 -7.25 25.32 -8.51
N THR A 328 -8.12 26.29 -8.77
CA THR A 328 -9.16 26.18 -9.80
C THR A 328 -8.55 26.01 -11.20
N VAL A 329 -7.51 26.78 -11.53
CA VAL A 329 -6.80 26.63 -12.81
C VAL A 329 -6.16 25.26 -12.94
N SER A 330 -5.57 24.71 -11.88
CA SER A 330 -4.96 23.37 -11.91
C SER A 330 -5.98 22.24 -12.09
N GLN A 331 -7.20 22.42 -11.58
CA GLN A 331 -8.32 21.48 -11.79
C GLN A 331 -8.83 21.57 -13.22
N ASN A 332 -9.06 22.78 -13.75
CA ASN A 332 -9.55 22.99 -15.10
C ASN A 332 -8.53 22.63 -16.19
N ALA A 333 -7.23 22.68 -15.89
CA ALA A 333 -6.15 22.38 -16.84
C ALA A 333 -6.19 20.92 -17.36
N TRP A 334 -6.90 20.03 -16.69
CA TRP A 334 -7.14 18.68 -17.19
C TRP A 334 -8.15 18.63 -18.34
N ASP A 335 -9.08 19.58 -18.40
CA ASP A 335 -10.14 19.66 -19.43
C ASP A 335 -9.76 20.58 -20.57
N ASP A 336 -9.21 21.74 -20.25
CA ASP A 336 -8.84 22.75 -21.21
C ASP A 336 -7.33 22.75 -21.45
N LYS A 337 -6.93 22.00 -22.47
CA LYS A 337 -5.53 21.68 -22.81
C LYS A 337 -4.71 22.86 -23.37
N ASP A 338 -5.37 23.98 -23.64
CA ASP A 338 -4.73 25.15 -24.27
C ASP A 338 -4.56 26.36 -23.35
N THR A 339 -5.11 26.31 -22.13
CA THR A 339 -5.19 27.48 -21.22
C THR A 339 -3.87 27.83 -20.54
N VAL A 340 -3.02 26.86 -20.22
CA VAL A 340 -1.80 27.12 -19.44
C VAL A 340 -0.58 26.49 -20.11
N ARG A 341 0.16 27.26 -20.91
CA ARG A 341 1.37 26.81 -21.59
C ARG A 341 2.68 27.16 -20.89
N GLU A 342 2.69 28.20 -20.09
CA GLU A 342 3.89 28.70 -19.41
C GLU A 342 3.64 28.83 -17.91
N VAL A 343 4.71 28.65 -17.14
CA VAL A 343 4.68 28.89 -15.71
C VAL A 343 4.51 30.39 -15.48
N GLY A 344 3.47 30.79 -14.72
CA GLY A 344 3.22 32.18 -14.40
C GLY A 344 4.41 32.84 -13.68
N GLU A 345 4.42 34.15 -13.63
CA GLU A 345 5.43 34.90 -12.89
C GLU A 345 5.49 34.47 -11.43
N PRO A 346 6.70 34.32 -10.85
CA PRO A 346 6.82 33.87 -9.46
C PRO A 346 6.19 34.91 -8.53
N LEU A 347 5.35 34.44 -7.62
CA LEU A 347 4.82 35.28 -6.56
C LEU A 347 5.98 35.65 -5.62
N GLN A 348 6.09 36.93 -5.29
CA GLN A 348 6.98 37.45 -4.27
C GLN A 348 6.15 38.20 -3.26
N VAL A 349 5.99 37.63 -2.08
CA VAL A 349 5.26 38.22 -0.97
C VAL A 349 6.08 39.38 -0.41
N ASP A 350 5.49 40.59 -0.36
CA ASP A 350 6.11 41.79 0.20
C ASP A 350 5.87 41.85 1.73
N ILE A 351 6.95 41.74 2.49
CA ILE A 351 6.92 41.75 3.96
C ILE A 351 7.23 43.16 4.46
N ASN A 352 6.36 43.69 5.32
CA ASN A 352 6.52 45.00 5.93
C ASN A 352 7.70 45.04 6.92
N THR A 353 8.86 45.51 6.45
CA THR A 353 10.11 45.51 7.23
C THR A 353 10.04 46.39 8.47
N GLN A 354 9.24 47.50 8.47
CA GLN A 354 9.10 48.37 9.62
C GLN A 354 8.35 47.71 10.76
N LYS A 355 7.22 47.06 10.48
CA LYS A 355 6.47 46.30 11.47
C LYS A 355 7.21 45.05 11.93
N LEU A 356 7.90 44.38 11.01
CA LEU A 356 8.70 43.22 11.32
C LEU A 356 9.82 43.53 12.32
N SER A 357 10.41 44.74 12.28
CA SER A 357 11.46 45.14 13.23
C SER A 357 10.99 45.15 14.69
N GLN A 358 9.69 45.38 14.92
CA GLN A 358 9.09 45.44 16.26
C GLN A 358 8.65 44.06 16.80
N CYS A 359 8.63 43.03 15.95
CA CYS A 359 8.24 41.67 16.32
C CYS A 359 9.35 40.96 17.08
N THR A 360 8.95 39.98 17.90
CA THR A 360 9.88 39.04 18.52
C THR A 360 10.62 38.20 17.47
N HIS A 361 11.71 37.62 17.87
CA HIS A 361 12.54 36.79 16.96
C HIS A 361 11.74 35.62 16.35
N LEU A 362 10.91 34.95 17.12
CA LEU A 362 10.05 33.85 16.67
C LEU A 362 8.98 34.34 15.68
N GLU A 363 8.35 35.49 15.94
CA GLU A 363 7.38 36.08 15.01
C GLU A 363 8.03 36.45 13.67
N LYS A 364 9.22 37.07 13.70
CA LYS A 364 10.01 37.35 12.48
C LYS A 364 10.24 36.08 11.66
N GLY A 365 10.69 35.03 12.32
CA GLY A 365 10.94 33.77 11.68
C GLY A 365 9.69 33.13 11.07
N SER A 366 8.59 33.19 11.79
CA SER A 366 7.30 32.64 11.33
C SER A 366 6.76 33.38 10.11
N VAL A 367 6.84 34.73 10.09
CA VAL A 367 6.41 35.52 8.93
C VAL A 367 7.26 35.26 7.70
N ILE A 368 8.60 35.22 7.86
CA ILE A 368 9.51 34.93 6.75
C ILE A 368 9.28 33.49 6.23
N THR A 369 9.06 32.54 7.13
CA THR A 369 8.78 31.16 6.76
C THR A 369 7.46 31.04 6.02
N PHE A 370 6.41 31.73 6.50
CA PHE A 370 5.12 31.76 5.83
C PHE A 370 5.21 32.35 4.43
N GLY A 371 5.87 33.51 4.25
CA GLY A 371 6.11 34.09 2.94
C GLY A 371 6.84 33.14 1.98
N TYR A 372 7.87 32.44 2.46
CA TYR A 372 8.57 31.43 1.67
C TYR A 372 7.67 30.26 1.28
N LEU A 373 6.82 29.78 2.18
CA LEU A 373 5.90 28.67 1.93
C LEU A 373 4.83 29.04 0.90
N ILE A 374 4.26 30.23 1.00
CA ILE A 374 3.27 30.77 0.05
C ILE A 374 3.89 30.92 -1.35
N ASN A 375 5.09 31.49 -1.46
CA ASN A 375 5.81 31.58 -2.73
C ASN A 375 6.11 30.19 -3.33
N THR A 376 6.50 29.23 -2.49
CA THR A 376 6.76 27.86 -2.92
C THR A 376 5.48 27.15 -3.34
N LEU A 377 4.37 27.35 -2.63
CA LEU A 377 3.07 26.77 -2.97
C LEU A 377 2.57 27.29 -4.31
N HIS A 378 2.66 28.60 -4.55
CA HIS A 378 2.33 29.23 -5.83
C HIS A 378 3.18 28.62 -6.97
N GLU A 379 4.49 28.48 -6.79
CA GLU A 379 5.38 27.86 -7.79
C GLU A 379 4.95 26.42 -8.11
N LYS A 380 4.66 25.62 -7.07
CA LYS A 380 4.32 24.18 -7.27
C LYS A 380 2.94 24.02 -7.90
N LEU A 381 1.95 24.85 -7.57
CA LEU A 381 0.63 24.85 -8.20
C LEU A 381 0.71 25.31 -9.66
N SER A 382 1.46 26.37 -9.95
CA SER A 382 1.67 26.82 -11.33
C SER A 382 2.31 25.76 -12.21
N ARG A 383 3.33 25.06 -11.69
CA ARG A 383 3.96 23.95 -12.39
C ARG A 383 3.04 22.74 -12.52
N LEU A 384 2.18 22.48 -11.53
CA LEU A 384 1.15 21.44 -11.60
C LEU A 384 0.17 21.73 -12.73
N ALA A 385 -0.34 22.96 -12.82
CA ALA A 385 -1.26 23.38 -13.87
C ALA A 385 -0.67 23.18 -15.28
N VAL A 386 0.58 23.63 -15.50
CA VAL A 386 1.29 23.39 -16.77
C VAL A 386 1.49 21.90 -17.04
N THR A 387 1.80 21.12 -16.01
CA THR A 387 2.01 19.68 -16.19
C THR A 387 0.71 18.95 -16.52
N ALA A 388 -0.41 19.34 -15.87
CA ALA A 388 -1.73 18.79 -16.14
C ALA A 388 -2.20 19.09 -17.56
N SER A 389 -2.00 20.33 -18.06
CA SER A 389 -2.35 20.72 -19.43
C SER A 389 -1.53 19.99 -20.51
N CYS A 390 -0.30 19.53 -20.18
CA CYS A 390 0.53 18.74 -21.10
C CYS A 390 0.12 17.26 -21.18
N ILE A 391 -0.65 16.74 -20.24
CA ILE A 391 -1.13 15.36 -20.28
C ILE A 391 -2.24 15.26 -21.33
N ASP A 392 -2.11 14.28 -22.25
CA ASP A 392 -2.98 14.08 -23.42
C ASP A 392 -2.98 15.20 -24.49
N SER A 393 -2.12 16.19 -24.38
CA SER A 393 -1.93 17.20 -25.39
C SER A 393 -1.10 16.64 -26.56
N LEU A 394 -1.55 16.84 -27.79
CA LEU A 394 -0.84 16.38 -28.99
C LEU A 394 0.48 17.11 -29.25
N THR A 395 0.66 18.29 -28.65
CA THR A 395 1.77 19.21 -28.95
C THR A 395 2.60 19.62 -27.75
N GLY A 396 2.13 19.35 -26.52
CA GLY A 396 2.73 19.85 -25.30
C GLY A 396 3.63 18.83 -24.61
N ARG A 397 4.92 19.17 -24.46
CA ARG A 397 5.80 18.53 -23.49
C ARG A 397 6.27 19.56 -22.48
N VAL A 398 6.37 19.15 -21.21
CA VAL A 398 6.87 20.01 -20.15
C VAL A 398 8.27 20.53 -20.49
N SER A 399 8.44 21.85 -20.55
CA SER A 399 9.69 22.53 -20.92
C SER A 399 10.72 22.58 -19.77
N PHE A 400 10.27 22.51 -18.51
CA PHE A 400 11.14 22.58 -17.34
C PHE A 400 11.64 21.20 -16.90
N GLN A 401 12.83 21.18 -16.29
CA GLN A 401 13.40 19.96 -15.71
C GLN A 401 13.32 20.06 -14.19
N GLU A 402 12.78 19.04 -13.55
CA GLU A 402 12.84 18.86 -12.10
C GLU A 402 13.72 17.67 -11.73
N THR A 403 14.53 17.87 -10.69
CA THR A 403 15.33 16.79 -10.12
C THR A 403 14.49 16.01 -9.13
N PHE A 404 13.96 14.88 -9.56
CA PHE A 404 13.26 13.99 -8.64
C PHE A 404 14.20 13.44 -7.55
N PRO A 405 13.74 13.37 -6.30
CA PRO A 405 14.44 12.56 -5.34
C PRO A 405 14.46 11.11 -5.87
N LYS A 406 15.65 10.54 -5.99
CA LYS A 406 15.83 9.18 -6.53
C LYS A 406 14.89 8.23 -5.81
N THR A 407 13.95 7.64 -6.56
CA THR A 407 13.01 6.66 -6.03
C THR A 407 13.77 5.55 -5.31
N PRO A 408 13.34 5.16 -4.11
CA PRO A 408 13.99 4.07 -3.39
C PRO A 408 13.99 2.81 -4.26
N GLY A 409 15.13 2.13 -4.31
CA GLY A 409 15.35 0.97 -5.18
C GLY A 409 14.20 -0.05 -5.10
N ARG A 410 13.95 -0.74 -6.21
CA ARG A 410 12.87 -1.72 -6.35
C ARG A 410 12.98 -2.90 -5.38
N PHE A 411 14.16 -3.15 -4.83
CA PHE A 411 14.45 -4.27 -3.94
C PHE A 411 14.85 -3.80 -2.53
N LEU A 412 14.29 -4.44 -1.52
CA LEU A 412 14.72 -4.34 -0.12
C LEU A 412 15.44 -5.65 0.25
N LEU A 413 16.69 -5.80 -0.22
CA LEU A 413 17.43 -7.05 -0.07
C LEU A 413 17.79 -7.37 1.39
N TRP A 414 18.23 -6.40 2.16
CA TRP A 414 18.69 -6.61 3.53
C TRP A 414 17.54 -6.48 4.55
N ASP A 415 16.67 -7.49 4.56
CA ASP A 415 15.56 -7.58 5.51
C ASP A 415 15.56 -8.95 6.20
N ALA A 416 15.68 -8.95 7.53
CA ALA A 416 15.65 -10.17 8.32
C ALA A 416 14.35 -10.98 8.16
N GLU A 417 13.23 -10.31 7.89
CA GLU A 417 11.94 -10.97 7.67
C GLU A 417 11.96 -11.79 6.37
N ASN A 418 12.61 -11.26 5.33
CA ASN A 418 12.78 -12.00 4.07
C ASN A 418 13.62 -13.27 4.29
N ALA A 419 14.69 -13.17 5.10
CA ALA A 419 15.54 -14.33 5.43
C ALA A 419 14.78 -15.38 6.27
N LYS A 420 14.01 -14.95 7.27
CA LYS A 420 13.17 -15.86 8.08
C LYS A 420 12.20 -16.65 7.21
N THR A 421 11.63 -16.02 6.20
CA THR A 421 10.68 -16.69 5.32
C THR A 421 11.37 -17.64 4.36
N ALA A 422 12.54 -17.27 3.82
CA ALA A 422 13.34 -18.20 3.02
C ALA A 422 13.69 -19.48 3.81
N ILE A 423 14.12 -19.31 5.07
CA ILE A 423 14.38 -20.45 5.97
C ILE A 423 13.09 -21.25 6.23
N LYS A 424 11.95 -20.57 6.39
CA LYS A 424 10.66 -21.23 6.58
C LYS A 424 10.27 -22.09 5.38
N VAL A 425 10.45 -21.57 4.17
CA VAL A 425 10.22 -22.32 2.92
C VAL A 425 11.13 -23.55 2.83
N PHE A 426 12.43 -23.36 3.12
CA PHE A 426 13.41 -24.44 3.15
C PHE A 426 12.98 -25.56 4.12
N VAL A 427 12.68 -25.21 5.37
CA VAL A 427 12.27 -26.16 6.40
C VAL A 427 10.97 -26.87 6.02
N THR A 428 9.98 -26.14 5.50
CA THR A 428 8.70 -26.73 5.09
C THR A 428 8.87 -27.75 3.96
N TYR A 429 9.72 -27.43 2.98
CA TYR A 429 10.02 -28.34 1.88
C TYR A 429 10.64 -29.66 2.40
N TRP A 430 11.63 -29.54 3.31
CA TRP A 430 12.28 -30.73 3.89
C TRP A 430 11.35 -31.56 4.77
N VAL A 431 10.53 -30.90 5.61
CA VAL A 431 9.56 -31.63 6.46
C VAL A 431 8.52 -32.35 5.58
N ALA A 432 7.97 -31.64 4.58
CA ALA A 432 7.03 -32.27 3.64
C ALA A 432 7.68 -33.39 2.84
N GLY A 433 8.94 -33.22 2.42
CA GLY A 433 9.73 -34.24 1.72
C GLY A 433 9.98 -35.47 2.56
N ILE A 434 10.36 -35.32 3.81
CA ILE A 434 10.54 -36.40 4.77
C ILE A 434 9.23 -37.18 4.99
N LEU A 435 8.12 -36.45 5.20
CA LEU A 435 6.80 -37.04 5.34
C LEU A 435 6.40 -37.81 4.08
N TRP A 436 6.68 -37.26 2.90
CA TRP A 436 6.43 -37.98 1.64
C TRP A 436 7.24 -39.27 1.53
N ILE A 437 8.52 -39.24 1.88
CA ILE A 437 9.41 -40.40 1.76
C ILE A 437 9.03 -41.54 2.71
N TYR A 438 8.69 -41.21 3.97
CA TYR A 438 8.44 -42.22 5.00
C TYR A 438 6.97 -42.66 5.10
N PHE A 439 6.03 -41.76 4.87
CA PHE A 439 4.60 -42.03 5.06
C PHE A 439 3.81 -42.14 3.75
N ASN A 440 4.40 -41.77 2.61
CA ASN A 440 3.77 -41.79 1.29
C ASN A 440 2.31 -41.32 1.29
N PRO A 441 2.02 -40.03 1.67
CA PRO A 441 0.68 -39.53 1.77
C PRO A 441 -0.05 -39.56 0.42
N PRO A 442 -1.39 -39.56 0.41
CA PRO A 442 -2.20 -39.47 -0.81
C PRO A 442 -1.77 -38.30 -1.68
N GLY A 443 -1.64 -38.51 -2.99
CA GLY A 443 -1.13 -37.53 -3.95
C GLY A 443 0.40 -37.51 -4.09
N GLY A 444 1.13 -38.36 -3.36
CA GLY A 444 2.58 -38.53 -3.53
C GLY A 444 3.36 -37.22 -3.41
N TYR A 445 4.26 -36.98 -4.38
CA TYR A 445 5.07 -35.74 -4.39
C TYR A 445 4.27 -34.43 -4.55
N SER A 446 3.05 -34.51 -5.09
CA SER A 446 2.16 -33.32 -5.14
C SER A 446 1.89 -32.73 -3.76
N PHE A 447 1.94 -33.55 -2.69
CA PHE A 447 1.87 -33.09 -1.32
C PHE A 447 3.01 -32.12 -0.98
N VAL A 448 4.26 -32.46 -1.36
CA VAL A 448 5.43 -31.59 -1.12
C VAL A 448 5.31 -30.28 -1.88
N ILE A 449 4.89 -30.37 -3.16
CA ILE A 449 4.70 -29.21 -4.02
C ILE A 449 3.68 -28.24 -3.39
N PHE A 450 2.45 -28.70 -3.12
CA PHE A 450 1.38 -27.84 -2.61
C PHE A 450 1.67 -27.35 -1.19
N ALA A 451 2.22 -28.17 -0.30
CA ALA A 451 2.61 -27.74 1.03
C ALA A 451 3.64 -26.60 0.98
N THR A 452 4.65 -26.71 0.13
CA THR A 452 5.68 -25.69 -0.01
C THR A 452 5.16 -24.41 -0.67
N ILE A 453 4.36 -24.52 -1.73
CA ILE A 453 3.75 -23.35 -2.40
C ILE A 453 2.84 -22.59 -1.45
N PHE A 454 1.89 -23.27 -0.82
CA PHE A 454 0.93 -22.60 0.06
C PHE A 454 1.62 -22.04 1.32
N ALA A 455 2.54 -22.74 1.93
CA ALA A 455 3.30 -22.22 3.06
C ALA A 455 4.10 -20.97 2.69
N SER A 456 4.70 -20.92 1.50
CA SER A 456 5.47 -19.77 1.01
C SER A 456 4.58 -18.58 0.70
N VAL A 457 3.44 -18.77 0.03
CA VAL A 457 2.50 -17.73 -0.34
C VAL A 457 1.81 -17.15 0.89
N LEU A 458 1.36 -18.00 1.80
CA LEU A 458 0.58 -17.61 2.98
C LEU A 458 1.42 -17.06 4.13
N SER A 459 2.74 -17.27 4.13
CA SER A 459 3.64 -16.66 5.11
C SER A 459 3.57 -15.12 5.15
N TYR A 460 3.04 -14.50 4.10
CA TYR A 460 2.90 -13.03 3.98
C TYR A 460 1.48 -12.54 4.15
N LEU A 461 0.50 -13.43 4.04
CA LEU A 461 -0.88 -13.05 4.22
C LEU A 461 -1.20 -13.11 5.72
N PRO A 462 -1.72 -12.05 6.32
CA PRO A 462 -2.15 -12.05 7.72
C PRO A 462 -3.49 -12.80 7.86
N VAL A 463 -3.53 -14.04 7.39
CA VAL A 463 -4.70 -14.92 7.41
C VAL A 463 -4.42 -16.06 8.37
N HIS A 464 -5.34 -16.32 9.28
CA HIS A 464 -5.21 -17.47 10.18
C HIS A 464 -5.39 -18.78 9.37
N PRO A 465 -4.50 -19.78 9.54
CA PRO A 465 -4.54 -21.01 8.73
C PRO A 465 -5.87 -21.78 8.81
N VAL A 466 -6.57 -21.70 9.93
CA VAL A 466 -7.91 -22.32 10.11
C VAL A 466 -8.94 -21.74 9.13
N LEU A 467 -8.83 -20.48 8.75
CA LEU A 467 -9.72 -19.90 7.73
C LEU A 467 -9.55 -20.59 6.37
N LEU A 468 -8.35 -21.07 6.06
CA LEU A 468 -8.10 -21.83 4.83
C LEU A 468 -8.83 -23.16 4.82
N LEU A 469 -8.88 -23.84 5.97
CA LEU A 469 -9.67 -25.07 6.10
C LEU A 469 -11.14 -24.81 5.76
N VAL A 470 -11.70 -23.73 6.29
CA VAL A 470 -13.08 -23.33 5.99
C VAL A 470 -13.27 -22.99 4.52
N LEU A 471 -12.33 -22.25 3.91
CA LEU A 471 -12.39 -21.86 2.50
C LEU A 471 -12.27 -23.06 1.56
N PHE A 472 -11.38 -24.01 1.84
CA PHE A 472 -11.29 -25.25 1.06
C PHE A 472 -12.54 -26.11 1.20
N THR A 473 -13.05 -26.28 2.43
CA THR A 473 -14.28 -27.02 2.68
C THR A 473 -15.47 -26.38 1.94
N PHE A 474 -15.55 -25.05 1.93
CA PHE A 474 -16.54 -24.31 1.16
C PHE A 474 -16.44 -24.59 -0.35
N GLY A 475 -15.21 -24.56 -0.91
CA GLY A 475 -14.98 -24.87 -2.32
C GLY A 475 -15.43 -26.30 -2.66
N PHE A 476 -15.06 -27.29 -1.85
CA PHE A 476 -15.45 -28.68 -2.05
C PHE A 476 -16.95 -28.94 -1.88
N LEU A 477 -17.62 -28.19 -1.00
CA LEU A 477 -19.07 -28.31 -0.79
C LEU A 477 -19.88 -28.10 -2.09
N PHE A 478 -19.39 -27.25 -2.99
CA PHE A 478 -20.04 -27.03 -4.28
C PHE A 478 -19.43 -27.88 -5.41
N ALA A 479 -18.13 -28.10 -5.37
CA ALA A 479 -17.43 -28.81 -6.44
C ALA A 479 -17.73 -30.33 -6.43
N VAL A 480 -17.83 -30.96 -5.27
CA VAL A 480 -18.09 -32.40 -5.17
C VAL A 480 -19.48 -32.77 -5.69
N PRO A 481 -20.59 -32.11 -5.31
CA PRO A 481 -21.90 -32.36 -5.92
C PRO A 481 -21.91 -32.11 -7.43
N ALA A 482 -21.22 -31.06 -7.90
CA ALA A 482 -21.12 -30.79 -9.32
C ALA A 482 -20.41 -31.94 -10.08
N TYR A 483 -19.33 -32.48 -9.50
CA TYR A 483 -18.62 -33.63 -10.07
C TYR A 483 -19.46 -34.89 -10.08
N VAL A 484 -20.19 -35.19 -8.99
CA VAL A 484 -20.91 -36.46 -8.85
C VAL A 484 -22.22 -36.44 -9.63
N PHE A 485 -22.96 -35.33 -9.63
CA PHE A 485 -24.33 -35.28 -10.16
C PHE A 485 -24.48 -34.56 -11.50
N ILE A 486 -23.61 -33.57 -11.79
CA ILE A 486 -23.75 -32.73 -12.99
C ILE A 486 -22.80 -33.20 -14.09
N LEU A 487 -21.50 -33.26 -13.82
CA LEU A 487 -20.50 -33.55 -14.85
C LEU A 487 -20.71 -34.91 -15.57
N PRO A 488 -21.13 -36.03 -14.91
CA PRO A 488 -21.35 -37.28 -15.61
C PRO A 488 -22.54 -37.28 -16.57
N GLN A 489 -23.47 -36.33 -16.44
CA GLN A 489 -24.62 -36.17 -17.31
C GLN A 489 -24.37 -35.33 -18.55
N LEU A 490 -23.26 -34.59 -18.57
CA LEU A 490 -22.91 -33.74 -19.71
C LEU A 490 -22.29 -34.60 -20.82
N SER A 491 -22.93 -34.63 -21.96
CA SER A 491 -22.50 -35.38 -23.13
C SER A 491 -21.89 -34.52 -24.25
N LEU A 492 -22.26 -33.26 -24.28
CA LEU A 492 -21.83 -32.31 -25.32
C LEU A 492 -20.86 -31.26 -24.74
N GLY A 493 -19.86 -30.86 -25.53
CA GLY A 493 -18.94 -29.78 -25.16
C GLY A 493 -19.63 -28.44 -24.89
N ILE A 494 -20.78 -28.18 -25.54
CA ILE A 494 -21.59 -26.97 -25.30
C ILE A 494 -22.23 -27.02 -23.91
N GLU A 495 -22.69 -28.17 -23.44
CA GLU A 495 -23.25 -28.35 -22.11
C GLU A 495 -22.20 -28.12 -21.03
N LEU A 496 -20.99 -28.64 -21.21
CA LEU A 496 -19.86 -28.37 -20.35
C LEU A 496 -19.52 -26.86 -20.35
N GLY A 497 -19.54 -26.23 -21.53
CA GLY A 497 -19.34 -24.78 -21.66
C GLY A 497 -20.36 -23.95 -20.90
N ALA A 498 -21.64 -24.31 -21.02
CA ALA A 498 -22.72 -23.65 -20.28
C ALA A 498 -22.56 -23.82 -18.76
N PHE A 499 -22.22 -25.03 -18.32
CA PHE A 499 -21.94 -25.30 -16.90
C PHE A 499 -20.75 -24.45 -16.37
N LEU A 500 -19.63 -24.44 -17.08
CA LEU A 500 -18.45 -23.65 -16.69
C LEU A 500 -18.74 -22.14 -16.69
N PHE A 501 -19.51 -21.66 -17.67
CA PHE A 501 -19.93 -20.27 -17.74
C PHE A 501 -20.76 -19.89 -16.54
N ILE A 502 -21.83 -20.66 -16.25
CA ILE A 502 -22.73 -20.38 -15.11
C ILE A 502 -21.97 -20.46 -13.79
N TYR A 503 -21.16 -21.50 -13.59
CA TYR A 503 -20.40 -21.69 -12.36
C TYR A 503 -19.41 -20.52 -12.12
N THR A 504 -18.72 -20.09 -13.15
CA THR A 504 -17.78 -18.97 -13.09
C THR A 504 -18.51 -17.63 -12.92
N PHE A 505 -19.63 -17.45 -13.61
CA PHE A 505 -20.46 -16.25 -13.47
C PHE A 505 -20.95 -16.08 -12.03
N VAL A 506 -21.51 -17.14 -11.45
CA VAL A 506 -21.95 -17.17 -10.04
C VAL A 506 -20.79 -16.83 -9.10
N ALA A 507 -19.59 -17.37 -9.34
CA ALA A 507 -18.41 -17.11 -8.55
C ALA A 507 -18.05 -15.62 -8.49
N PHE A 508 -18.01 -14.94 -9.64
CA PHE A 508 -17.59 -13.52 -9.71
C PHE A 508 -18.73 -12.54 -9.45
N TYR A 509 -19.98 -12.95 -9.62
CA TYR A 509 -21.14 -12.11 -9.35
C TYR A 509 -21.55 -12.09 -7.87
N LEU A 510 -21.57 -13.26 -7.22
CA LEU A 510 -22.01 -13.39 -5.82
C LEU A 510 -20.87 -13.19 -4.81
N PHE A 511 -19.70 -13.76 -5.10
CA PHE A 511 -18.60 -13.78 -4.14
C PHE A 511 -17.56 -12.68 -4.42
N LYS A 512 -16.80 -12.29 -3.40
CA LYS A 512 -15.72 -11.32 -3.48
C LYS A 512 -14.43 -11.85 -2.81
N GLY A 513 -13.28 -11.44 -3.36
CA GLY A 513 -11.97 -11.72 -2.78
C GLY A 513 -11.61 -13.20 -2.73
N PRO A 514 -11.03 -13.72 -1.61
CA PRO A 514 -10.55 -15.10 -1.51
C PRO A 514 -11.63 -16.16 -1.73
N ILE A 515 -12.88 -15.91 -1.33
CA ILE A 515 -13.98 -16.85 -1.46
C ILE A 515 -14.21 -17.23 -2.93
N THR A 516 -14.18 -16.25 -3.84
CA THR A 516 -14.30 -16.49 -5.29
C THR A 516 -13.23 -17.44 -5.79
N ILE A 517 -11.95 -17.24 -5.36
CA ILE A 517 -10.82 -18.07 -5.78
C ILE A 517 -11.01 -19.51 -5.28
N PHE A 518 -11.35 -19.71 -4.02
CA PHE A 518 -11.50 -21.05 -3.45
C PHE A 518 -12.73 -21.78 -3.97
N PHE A 519 -13.82 -21.07 -4.28
CA PHE A 519 -15.00 -21.64 -4.94
C PHE A 519 -14.63 -22.21 -6.32
N LEU A 520 -13.90 -21.43 -7.14
CA LEU A 520 -13.46 -21.88 -8.46
C LEU A 520 -12.35 -22.94 -8.38
N LEU A 521 -11.41 -22.78 -7.44
CA LEU A 521 -10.32 -23.73 -7.24
C LEU A 521 -10.86 -25.13 -6.93
N GLY A 522 -11.95 -25.24 -6.16
CA GLY A 522 -12.64 -26.50 -5.90
C GLY A 522 -12.99 -27.26 -7.19
N LEU A 523 -13.48 -26.56 -8.21
CA LEU A 523 -13.82 -27.17 -9.50
C LEU A 523 -12.57 -27.58 -10.31
N PHE A 524 -11.57 -26.71 -10.36
CA PHE A 524 -10.36 -26.97 -11.17
C PHE A 524 -9.47 -28.07 -10.60
N ILE A 525 -9.48 -28.27 -9.29
CA ILE A 525 -8.76 -29.35 -8.61
C ILE A 525 -9.31 -30.72 -8.99
N LEU A 526 -10.58 -30.82 -9.39
CA LEU A 526 -11.20 -32.07 -9.79
C LEU A 526 -10.66 -32.64 -11.10
N GLY A 527 -9.79 -31.92 -11.79
CA GLY A 527 -9.06 -32.43 -12.95
C GLY A 527 -9.96 -32.73 -14.13
N ILE A 528 -10.81 -31.78 -14.53
CA ILE A 528 -11.63 -31.89 -15.74
C ILE A 528 -10.68 -31.91 -16.94
N ASP A 529 -10.60 -33.01 -17.64
CA ASP A 529 -9.73 -33.24 -18.82
C ASP A 529 -10.39 -34.20 -19.80
N ASN A 530 -9.87 -34.27 -21.03
CA ASN A 530 -10.35 -35.17 -22.09
C ASN A 530 -10.25 -36.68 -21.72
N THR A 531 -9.31 -37.00 -20.85
CA THR A 531 -9.05 -38.37 -20.39
C THR A 531 -9.67 -38.66 -19.01
N MET A 532 -10.58 -37.80 -18.55
CA MET A 532 -11.14 -37.87 -17.22
C MET A 532 -11.94 -39.14 -17.00
N THR A 533 -11.61 -39.86 -15.94
CA THR A 533 -12.37 -41.01 -15.44
C THR A 533 -13.11 -40.59 -14.16
N TYR A 534 -14.42 -40.86 -14.11
CA TYR A 534 -15.25 -40.51 -12.96
C TYR A 534 -15.10 -41.54 -11.83
N HIS A 535 -14.05 -41.37 -11.03
CA HIS A 535 -13.81 -42.18 -9.84
C HIS A 535 -13.90 -41.38 -8.58
N PHE A 536 -14.87 -41.69 -7.70
CA PHE A 536 -15.05 -41.02 -6.42
C PHE A 536 -13.80 -41.11 -5.52
N GLY A 537 -13.03 -42.21 -5.62
CA GLY A 537 -11.76 -42.36 -4.92
C GLY A 537 -10.72 -41.28 -5.25
N ILE A 538 -10.71 -40.78 -6.48
CA ILE A 538 -9.81 -39.67 -6.88
C ILE A 538 -10.16 -38.40 -6.14
N ILE A 539 -11.46 -38.08 -6.03
CA ILE A 539 -11.92 -36.89 -5.28
C ILE A 539 -11.52 -37.00 -3.82
N LEU A 540 -11.77 -38.14 -3.19
CA LEU A 540 -11.38 -38.37 -1.80
C LEU A 540 -9.88 -38.21 -1.59
N THR A 541 -9.06 -38.71 -2.51
CA THR A 541 -7.61 -38.54 -2.48
C THR A 541 -7.20 -37.08 -2.58
N ILE A 542 -7.81 -36.31 -3.49
CA ILE A 542 -7.56 -34.87 -3.66
C ILE A 542 -8.01 -34.10 -2.42
N MET A 543 -9.17 -34.38 -1.88
CA MET A 543 -9.67 -33.74 -0.66
C MET A 543 -8.72 -34.01 0.52
N LEU A 544 -8.32 -35.27 0.71
CA LEU A 544 -7.43 -35.65 1.79
C LEU A 544 -6.06 -34.99 1.62
N LEU A 545 -5.53 -34.92 0.39
CA LEU A 545 -4.31 -34.21 0.06
C LEU A 545 -4.38 -32.73 0.53
N PHE A 546 -5.45 -32.02 0.19
CA PHE A 546 -5.58 -30.61 0.57
C PHE A 546 -5.74 -30.41 2.07
N TYR A 547 -6.42 -31.30 2.79
CA TYR A 547 -6.49 -31.25 4.25
C TYR A 547 -5.12 -31.50 4.90
N LEU A 548 -4.33 -32.43 4.36
CA LEU A 548 -2.95 -32.65 4.81
C LEU A 548 -2.05 -31.44 4.52
N VAL A 549 -2.24 -30.80 3.37
CA VAL A 549 -1.55 -29.55 3.04
C VAL A 549 -1.93 -28.43 4.03
N VAL A 550 -3.20 -28.29 4.41
CA VAL A 550 -3.62 -27.32 5.44
C VAL A 550 -2.97 -27.62 6.78
N PHE A 551 -2.85 -28.88 7.16
CA PHE A 551 -2.12 -29.28 8.36
C PHE A 551 -0.65 -28.83 8.30
N MET A 552 0.04 -29.02 7.17
CA MET A 552 1.40 -28.53 6.96
C MET A 552 1.50 -27.00 7.01
N ILE A 553 0.49 -26.29 6.53
CA ILE A 553 0.42 -24.84 6.62
C ILE A 553 0.29 -24.39 8.09
N ILE A 554 -0.56 -25.08 8.89
CA ILE A 554 -0.69 -24.83 10.33
C ILE A 554 0.65 -25.05 11.03
N PHE A 555 1.33 -26.16 10.72
CA PHE A 555 2.68 -26.41 11.23
C PHE A 555 3.65 -25.28 10.86
N SER A 556 3.72 -24.91 9.58
CA SER A 556 4.57 -23.84 9.07
C SER A 556 4.22 -22.46 9.67
N TYR A 557 2.99 -22.23 10.11
CA TYR A 557 2.59 -20.98 10.78
C TYR A 557 3.28 -20.77 12.13
N TYR A 558 3.51 -21.86 12.87
CA TYR A 558 4.14 -21.82 14.19
C TYR A 558 5.65 -22.11 14.16
N PHE A 559 6.13 -22.92 13.25
CA PHE A 559 7.51 -23.40 13.16
C PHE A 559 8.15 -23.08 11.79
N PRO A 560 9.47 -22.73 11.72
CA PRO A 560 10.41 -22.46 12.80
C PRO A 560 10.24 -21.06 13.42
N PHE A 561 9.53 -20.15 12.78
CA PHE A 561 9.27 -18.79 13.26
C PHE A 561 7.78 -18.54 13.37
N SER A 562 7.30 -18.16 14.54
CA SER A 562 5.90 -17.86 14.75
C SER A 562 5.43 -16.67 13.90
N SER A 563 4.34 -16.85 13.16
CA SER A 563 3.67 -15.80 12.38
C SER A 563 2.48 -15.18 13.13
N ARG A 564 2.43 -15.30 14.46
CA ARG A 564 1.37 -14.71 15.30
C ARG A 564 1.38 -13.19 15.18
N PRO A 565 0.21 -12.55 14.96
CA PRO A 565 0.11 -11.11 14.77
C PRO A 565 0.71 -10.30 15.92
N GLU A 566 0.46 -10.70 17.18
CA GLU A 566 0.97 -10.05 18.37
C GLU A 566 2.50 -10.07 18.43
N HIS A 567 3.11 -11.21 18.13
CA HIS A 567 4.57 -11.34 18.12
C HIS A 567 5.20 -10.49 17.00
N LEU A 568 4.63 -10.53 15.80
CA LEU A 568 5.12 -9.76 14.68
C LEU A 568 4.93 -8.25 14.90
N PHE A 569 3.84 -7.84 15.52
CA PHE A 569 3.63 -6.45 15.92
C PHE A 569 4.73 -5.94 16.86
N LEU A 570 5.09 -6.71 17.90
CA LEU A 570 6.17 -6.37 18.82
C LEU A 570 7.52 -6.26 18.11
N VAL A 571 7.84 -7.20 17.22
CA VAL A 571 9.07 -7.17 16.41
C VAL A 571 9.09 -5.94 15.49
N MET A 572 7.96 -5.62 14.83
CA MET A 572 7.87 -4.45 13.96
C MET A 572 8.01 -3.14 14.74
N ARG A 573 7.44 -3.03 15.95
CA ARG A 573 7.62 -1.88 16.83
C ARG A 573 9.10 -1.64 17.15
N GLU A 574 9.79 -2.68 17.67
CA GLU A 574 11.20 -2.58 18.02
C GLU A 574 12.07 -2.19 16.80
N ARG A 575 11.77 -2.80 15.67
CA ARG A 575 12.44 -2.53 14.41
C ARG A 575 12.18 -1.09 13.95
N PHE A 576 10.95 -0.60 14.00
CA PHE A 576 10.60 0.77 13.62
C PHE A 576 11.41 1.79 14.39
N PHE A 577 11.39 1.76 15.72
CA PHE A 577 12.14 2.72 16.54
C PHE A 577 13.66 2.57 16.44
N ARG A 578 14.16 1.36 16.16
CA ARG A 578 15.60 1.16 15.84
C ARG A 578 16.00 1.89 14.56
N HIS A 579 15.15 1.88 13.53
CA HIS A 579 15.40 2.60 12.29
C HIS A 579 15.18 4.10 12.44
N VAL A 580 14.19 4.54 13.20
CA VAL A 580 14.01 5.94 13.61
C VAL A 580 15.29 6.48 14.25
N ASN A 581 15.83 5.76 15.23
CA ASN A 581 17.13 6.12 15.85
C ASN A 581 18.26 6.18 14.82
N GLY A 582 18.31 5.24 13.87
CA GLY A 582 19.29 5.22 12.79
C GLY A 582 19.20 6.42 11.87
N VAL A 583 18.00 6.87 11.51
CA VAL A 583 17.74 8.07 10.70
C VAL A 583 18.22 9.31 11.46
N ILE A 584 17.78 9.51 12.70
CA ILE A 584 18.13 10.67 13.52
C ILE A 584 19.66 10.78 13.68
N ARG A 585 20.34 9.70 14.06
CA ARG A 585 21.80 9.67 14.21
C ARG A 585 22.57 9.93 12.90
N SER A 586 21.99 9.53 11.78
CA SER A 586 22.64 9.75 10.48
C SER A 586 22.66 11.22 10.07
N HIS A 587 21.62 11.99 10.49
CA HIS A 587 21.50 13.43 10.19
C HIS A 587 22.25 14.33 11.19
N GLN A 588 22.70 13.78 12.31
CA GLN A 588 23.54 14.50 13.26
C GLN A 588 25.03 14.58 12.83
N LYS A 589 25.42 13.76 11.85
CA LYS A 589 26.83 13.74 11.39
C LYS A 589 27.10 14.85 10.39
N HIS A 590 28.04 15.70 10.72
CA HIS A 590 28.59 16.67 9.79
C HIS A 590 29.42 15.92 8.71
N ASN A 591 29.23 16.20 7.44
CA ASN A 591 29.89 15.55 6.29
C ASN A 591 29.75 14.01 6.25
N PRO A 592 28.55 13.47 5.97
CA PRO A 592 28.37 12.03 5.92
C PRO A 592 29.10 11.40 4.73
N SER A 593 29.88 10.34 4.98
CA SER A 593 30.51 9.52 3.93
C SER A 593 29.45 8.88 3.02
N LEU A 594 29.86 8.45 1.82
CA LEU A 594 28.96 7.75 0.88
C LEU A 594 28.26 6.54 1.54
N PHE A 595 29.00 5.79 2.35
CA PHE A 595 28.45 4.65 3.10
C PHE A 595 27.41 5.10 4.15
N SER A 596 27.63 6.21 4.83
CA SER A 596 26.65 6.78 5.78
C SER A 596 25.38 7.23 5.07
N ARG A 597 25.48 7.81 3.88
CA ARG A 597 24.30 8.20 3.06
C ARG A 597 23.51 6.98 2.59
N LEU A 598 24.17 5.90 2.14
CA LEU A 598 23.51 4.65 1.77
C LEU A 598 22.82 4.00 2.96
N ARG A 599 23.48 4.00 4.13
CA ARG A 599 22.92 3.48 5.37
C ARG A 599 21.69 4.28 5.82
N CYS A 600 21.73 5.61 5.72
CA CYS A 600 20.58 6.46 6.03
C CYS A 600 19.40 6.14 5.10
N ARG A 601 19.62 6.04 3.79
CA ARG A 601 18.57 5.63 2.82
C ARG A 601 17.97 4.28 3.18
N TRP A 602 18.80 3.31 3.56
CA TRP A 602 18.32 2.00 4.00
C TRP A 602 17.44 2.10 5.25
N HIS A 603 17.83 2.92 6.25
CA HIS A 603 17.02 3.16 7.44
C HIS A 603 15.66 3.79 7.08
N VAL A 604 15.63 4.82 6.24
CA VAL A 604 14.39 5.49 5.80
C VAL A 604 13.47 4.50 5.07
N VAL A 605 13.99 3.75 4.10
CA VAL A 605 13.19 2.78 3.34
C VAL A 605 12.63 1.69 4.25
N THR A 606 13.45 1.18 5.17
CA THR A 606 13.03 0.11 6.09
C THR A 606 12.02 0.63 7.11
N MET A 607 12.16 1.85 7.60
CA MET A 607 11.22 2.52 8.49
C MET A 607 9.82 2.62 7.83
N ASN A 608 9.76 3.12 6.58
CA ASN A 608 8.52 3.25 5.81
C ASN A 608 7.81 1.91 5.58
N VAL A 609 8.56 0.85 5.29
CA VAL A 609 7.99 -0.50 5.13
C VAL A 609 7.52 -1.06 6.47
N THR A 610 8.28 -0.81 7.53
CA THR A 610 8.00 -1.38 8.86
C THR A 610 6.73 -0.80 9.47
N VAL A 611 6.49 0.53 9.33
CA VAL A 611 5.27 1.15 9.86
C VAL A 611 4.01 0.61 9.16
N LYS A 612 4.05 0.44 7.84
CA LYS A 612 2.95 -0.15 7.07
C LYS A 612 2.66 -1.60 7.52
N LYS A 613 3.71 -2.42 7.69
CA LYS A 613 3.57 -3.79 8.22
C LYS A 613 3.01 -3.78 9.66
N MET A 614 3.46 -2.85 10.50
CA MET A 614 2.99 -2.73 11.88
C MET A 614 1.49 -2.41 11.94
N MET A 615 0.99 -1.52 11.08
CA MET A 615 -0.45 -1.21 10.96
C MET A 615 -1.26 -2.45 10.54
N VAL A 616 -0.76 -3.23 9.56
CA VAL A 616 -1.42 -4.46 9.13
C VAL A 616 -1.46 -5.52 10.24
N TRP A 617 -0.37 -5.70 10.98
CA TRP A 617 -0.34 -6.69 12.05
C TRP A 617 -1.16 -6.27 13.25
N SER A 618 -1.21 -4.98 13.61
CA SER A 618 -2.04 -4.47 14.71
C SER A 618 -3.53 -4.75 14.48
N SER A 619 -4.01 -4.58 13.24
CA SER A 619 -5.42 -4.83 12.89
C SER A 619 -5.82 -6.32 12.93
N LYS A 620 -4.85 -7.24 13.01
CA LYS A 620 -5.07 -8.70 13.03
C LYS A 620 -4.93 -9.32 14.42
N ILE A 621 -4.58 -8.53 15.43
CA ILE A 621 -4.52 -9.00 16.82
C ILE A 621 -5.94 -9.34 17.29
N ASN A 622 -6.10 -10.55 17.83
CA ASN A 622 -7.40 -10.97 18.33
C ASN A 622 -7.62 -10.47 19.78
N HIS A 623 -8.42 -9.41 19.90
CA HIS A 623 -8.69 -8.74 21.18
C HIS A 623 -9.44 -9.60 22.20
N LYS A 624 -10.11 -10.69 21.80
CA LYS A 624 -10.74 -11.62 22.71
C LYS A 624 -9.76 -12.25 23.73
N TYR A 625 -8.47 -12.26 23.35
CA TYR A 625 -7.41 -12.81 24.20
C TYR A 625 -6.59 -11.73 24.93
N PHE A 626 -6.84 -10.45 24.66
CA PHE A 626 -6.05 -9.31 25.18
C PHE A 626 -6.96 -8.23 25.74
N ASP A 627 -7.71 -8.58 26.79
CA ASP A 627 -8.75 -7.70 27.39
C ASP A 627 -8.22 -6.34 27.87
N GLN A 628 -6.92 -6.29 28.24
CA GLN A 628 -6.27 -5.06 28.71
C GLN A 628 -5.77 -4.15 27.58
N THR A 629 -5.90 -4.56 26.32
CA THR A 629 -5.41 -3.79 25.17
C THR A 629 -6.55 -3.55 24.19
N SER A 630 -7.05 -2.31 24.16
CA SER A 630 -8.14 -1.96 23.25
C SER A 630 -7.68 -1.85 21.79
N PRO A 631 -8.54 -2.16 20.81
CA PRO A 631 -8.24 -1.93 19.39
C PRO A 631 -7.92 -0.47 19.10
N GLN A 632 -8.61 0.45 19.80
CA GLN A 632 -8.44 1.89 19.67
C GLN A 632 -7.05 2.35 20.13
N ALA A 633 -6.54 1.81 21.25
CA ALA A 633 -5.19 2.12 21.72
C ALA A 633 -4.12 1.67 20.73
N LEU A 634 -4.27 0.47 20.12
CA LEU A 634 -3.36 0.01 19.07
C LEU A 634 -3.43 0.86 17.80
N ALA A 635 -4.63 1.26 17.38
CA ALA A 635 -4.83 2.14 16.24
C ALA A 635 -4.22 3.53 16.49
N LYS A 636 -4.43 4.10 17.69
CA LYS A 636 -3.84 5.38 18.12
C LYS A 636 -2.30 5.31 18.08
N PHE A 637 -1.72 4.24 18.63
CA PHE A 637 -0.26 4.05 18.62
C PHE A 637 0.31 3.89 17.21
N THR A 638 -0.31 3.07 16.37
CA THR A 638 0.16 2.90 14.99
C THR A 638 -0.04 4.16 14.15
N GLY A 639 -1.10 4.92 14.42
CA GLY A 639 -1.33 6.25 13.84
C GLY A 639 -0.23 7.25 14.22
N ALA A 640 0.12 7.33 15.51
CA ALA A 640 1.22 8.16 15.99
C ALA A 640 2.57 7.74 15.37
N CYS A 641 2.85 6.45 15.25
CA CYS A 641 4.05 5.96 14.57
C CYS A 641 4.07 6.32 13.07
N ASN A 642 2.91 6.33 12.40
CA ASN A 642 2.81 6.75 11.01
C ASN A 642 3.03 8.25 10.85
N LEU A 643 2.50 9.06 11.77
CA LEU A 643 2.75 10.50 11.83
C LEU A 643 4.25 10.79 12.00
N LEU A 644 4.89 10.16 12.97
CA LEU A 644 6.34 10.25 13.18
C LEU A 644 7.14 9.85 11.93
N ASN A 645 6.71 8.80 11.24
CA ASN A 645 7.32 8.38 9.98
C ASN A 645 7.22 9.46 8.91
N ASN A 646 6.08 10.14 8.79
CA ASN A 646 5.86 11.21 7.81
C ASN A 646 6.72 12.43 8.14
N HIS A 647 6.76 12.86 9.41
CA HIS A 647 7.61 14.00 9.84
C HIS A 647 9.10 13.72 9.61
N LEU A 648 9.56 12.50 9.90
CA LEU A 648 10.95 12.12 9.62
C LEU A 648 11.26 12.10 8.12
N ASN A 649 10.34 11.64 7.28
CA ASN A 649 10.54 11.70 5.82
C ASN A 649 10.63 13.14 5.33
N THR A 650 9.75 14.03 5.80
CA THR A 650 9.76 15.45 5.47
C THR A 650 11.05 16.11 5.96
N PHE A 651 11.46 15.81 7.20
CA PHE A 651 12.72 16.27 7.77
C PHE A 651 13.93 15.85 6.92
N VAL A 652 14.01 14.58 6.51
CA VAL A 652 15.10 14.05 5.68
C VAL A 652 15.14 14.73 4.30
N MET A 653 13.98 14.99 3.70
CA MET A 653 13.90 15.70 2.41
C MET A 653 14.35 17.16 2.53
N ALA A 654 13.88 17.87 3.54
CA ALA A 654 14.23 19.25 3.79
C ALA A 654 15.71 19.38 4.18
N ASP A 655 16.22 18.47 4.99
CA ASP A 655 17.62 18.42 5.41
C ASP A 655 18.58 18.32 4.21
N GLN A 656 18.22 17.52 3.19
CA GLN A 656 19.02 17.45 1.96
C GLN A 656 19.03 18.77 1.19
N LYS A 657 17.91 19.51 1.19
CA LYS A 657 17.81 20.82 0.52
C LYS A 657 18.60 21.89 1.26
N PHE A 658 18.65 21.85 2.60
CA PHE A 658 19.30 22.84 3.44
C PHE A 658 20.75 22.48 3.86
N GLN A 659 21.36 21.44 3.28
CA GLN A 659 22.77 21.08 3.58
C GLN A 659 23.77 22.20 3.27
N SER A 660 23.48 23.07 2.30
CA SER A 660 24.29 24.22 1.94
C SER A 660 23.96 25.49 2.76
N ASN A 661 22.95 25.47 3.61
CA ASN A 661 22.55 26.62 4.40
C ASN A 661 23.56 26.86 5.55
N ILE A 662 24.16 28.04 5.56
CA ILE A 662 25.19 28.40 6.53
C ILE A 662 24.64 28.47 7.96
N LEU A 663 23.45 29.05 8.14
CA LEU A 663 22.80 29.18 9.44
C LEU A 663 22.41 27.82 10.03
N VAL A 664 21.85 26.92 9.22
CA VAL A 664 21.51 25.56 9.65
C VAL A 664 22.76 24.82 10.12
N ASN A 665 23.88 24.97 9.41
CA ASN A 665 25.13 24.32 9.78
C ASN A 665 25.72 24.88 11.08
N LYS A 666 25.66 26.21 11.29
CA LYS A 666 26.07 26.83 12.56
C LYS A 666 25.27 26.32 13.75
N VAL A 667 23.93 26.18 13.58
CA VAL A 667 23.07 25.64 14.64
C VAL A 667 23.34 24.16 14.90
N ARG A 668 23.63 23.35 13.88
CA ARG A 668 24.01 21.94 14.06
C ARG A 668 25.33 21.78 14.84
N GLU A 669 26.30 22.64 14.59
CA GLU A 669 27.58 22.60 15.30
C GLU A 669 27.43 23.07 16.75
N ALA A 670 26.61 24.09 16.99
CA ALA A 670 26.40 24.63 18.33
C ALA A 670 25.54 23.71 19.20
N TYR A 671 24.57 22.99 18.62
CA TYR A 671 23.53 22.24 19.36
C TYR A 671 23.36 20.81 18.85
N ALA A 672 24.29 19.92 19.18
CA ALA A 672 24.17 18.48 18.93
C ALA A 672 23.11 17.86 19.87
N ASP A 673 21.97 17.50 19.30
CA ASP A 673 20.86 16.88 20.02
C ASP A 673 21.13 15.39 20.28
N GLN A 674 21.41 15.03 21.51
CA GLN A 674 21.63 13.63 21.90
C GLN A 674 20.34 12.91 22.35
N VAL A 675 19.25 13.60 22.46
CA VAL A 675 18.07 13.15 23.23
C VAL A 675 17.02 12.50 22.37
N LEU A 676 16.72 12.99 21.17
CA LEU A 676 15.84 12.29 20.24
C LEU A 676 16.29 10.84 19.97
N PRO A 677 17.61 10.54 19.79
CA PRO A 677 18.08 9.16 19.69
C PRO A 677 17.81 8.33 20.94
N GLN A 678 17.92 8.90 22.13
CA GLN A 678 17.65 8.20 23.39
C GLN A 678 16.17 7.89 23.57
N MET A 679 15.28 8.81 23.19
CA MET A 679 13.82 8.60 23.18
C MET A 679 13.46 7.43 22.25
N ALA A 680 13.93 7.45 21.01
CA ALA A 680 13.69 6.39 20.07
C ALA A 680 14.21 5.02 20.57
N GLN A 681 15.39 5.01 21.19
CA GLN A 681 15.96 3.79 21.77
C GLN A 681 15.14 3.27 22.97
N SER A 682 14.56 4.15 23.75
CA SER A 682 13.72 3.80 24.91
C SER A 682 12.40 3.16 24.48
N LEU A 683 11.76 3.71 23.47
CA LEU A 683 10.55 3.15 22.85
C LEU A 683 10.82 1.81 22.14
N ALA A 684 12.00 1.63 21.54
CA ALA A 684 12.42 0.35 20.97
C ALA A 684 12.61 -0.73 22.05
N GLY A 685 13.29 -0.42 23.14
CA GLY A 685 13.65 -1.38 24.18
C GLY A 685 12.50 -1.87 25.05
N GLY A 686 11.33 -1.25 24.94
CA GLY A 686 10.15 -1.64 25.72
C GLY A 686 10.36 -1.48 27.22
N ARG A 687 10.98 -0.37 27.64
CA ARG A 687 11.23 -0.03 29.04
C ARG A 687 9.94 0.16 29.82
N ARG A 688 10.01 0.04 31.15
CA ARG A 688 8.87 0.31 32.02
C ARG A 688 8.44 1.77 31.94
N LYS A 689 7.16 2.05 32.17
CA LYS A 689 6.52 3.36 32.08
C LYS A 689 7.28 4.43 32.89
N GLU A 690 7.73 4.09 34.09
CA GLU A 690 8.48 4.98 34.98
C GLU A 690 9.81 5.45 34.36
N ALA A 691 10.59 4.52 33.81
CA ALA A 691 11.86 4.85 33.18
C ALA A 691 11.69 5.65 31.86
N LEU A 692 10.55 5.47 31.17
CA LEU A 692 10.18 6.30 30.04
C LEU A 692 9.86 7.73 30.49
N ASN A 693 9.07 7.87 31.54
CA ASN A 693 8.70 9.18 32.08
C ASN A 693 9.92 9.98 32.56
N GLU A 694 10.87 9.37 33.25
CA GLU A 694 12.12 10.02 33.64
C GLU A 694 12.91 10.54 32.44
N ILE A 695 13.05 9.73 31.38
CA ILE A 695 13.77 10.13 30.16
C ILE A 695 13.05 11.28 29.47
N PHE A 696 11.73 11.23 29.34
CA PHE A 696 10.97 12.28 28.67
C PHE A 696 10.85 13.55 29.50
N HIS A 697 10.82 13.44 30.82
CA HIS A 697 10.82 14.60 31.72
C HIS A 697 12.19 15.31 31.73
N SER A 698 13.28 14.56 31.85
CA SER A 698 14.62 15.13 31.71
C SER A 698 14.84 15.82 30.35
N TYR A 699 14.06 15.38 29.37
CA TYR A 699 14.10 15.96 28.03
C TYR A 699 13.35 17.28 27.95
N ALA A 700 12.16 17.40 28.50
CA ALA A 700 11.41 18.64 28.51
C ALA A 700 12.24 19.77 29.15
N ILE A 701 12.89 19.48 30.26
CA ILE A 701 13.80 20.42 30.95
C ILE A 701 15.01 20.79 30.07
N ASN A 702 15.61 19.83 29.38
CA ASN A 702 16.69 20.09 28.44
C ASN A 702 16.26 20.89 27.20
N TYR A 703 15.02 20.69 26.76
CA TYR A 703 14.44 21.42 25.61
C TYR A 703 14.24 22.89 25.95
N GLU A 704 13.65 23.22 27.09
CA GLU A 704 13.51 24.61 27.57
C GLU A 704 14.90 25.29 27.67
N SER A 705 15.91 24.60 28.22
CA SER A 705 17.26 25.15 28.27
C SER A 705 17.92 25.30 26.87
N THR A 706 17.47 24.53 25.89
CA THR A 706 17.94 24.62 24.49
C THR A 706 17.24 25.78 23.78
N GLU A 707 15.98 26.04 24.06
CA GLU A 707 15.24 27.20 23.56
C GLU A 707 15.90 28.49 24.07
N GLU A 708 16.20 28.62 25.37
CA GLU A 708 16.92 29.78 25.91
C GLU A 708 18.32 29.97 25.28
N LYS A 709 19.02 28.88 25.00
CA LYS A 709 20.33 28.94 24.33
C LYS A 709 20.19 29.35 22.86
N LEU A 710 19.15 28.88 22.18
CA LEU A 710 18.84 29.30 20.82
C LEU A 710 18.46 30.79 20.77
N GLU A 711 17.65 31.27 21.71
CA GLU A 711 17.34 32.69 21.81
C GLU A 711 18.59 33.55 22.02
N ARG A 712 19.47 33.16 22.93
CA ARG A 712 20.76 33.85 23.14
C ARG A 712 21.64 33.83 21.88
N PHE A 713 21.65 32.73 21.17
CA PHE A 713 22.38 32.60 19.91
C PHE A 713 21.81 33.54 18.84
N PHE A 714 20.50 33.63 18.73
CA PHE A 714 19.82 34.50 17.77
C PHE A 714 19.92 35.98 18.12
N ASN A 715 19.85 36.31 19.39
CA ASN A 715 20.05 37.70 19.85
C ASN A 715 21.48 38.21 19.59
N GLY A 716 22.45 37.30 19.37
CA GLY A 716 23.81 37.61 18.97
C GLY A 716 24.09 37.59 17.47
N LEU A 717 23.07 37.26 16.63
CA LEU A 717 23.21 37.20 15.17
C LEU A 717 22.57 38.44 14.53
N ASP A 718 23.32 39.14 13.70
CA ASP A 718 22.74 40.15 12.82
C ASP A 718 22.09 39.45 11.62
N LEU A 719 20.77 39.39 11.61
CA LEU A 719 19.99 38.74 10.56
C LEU A 719 20.08 39.49 9.22
N SER A 720 20.53 40.72 9.22
CA SER A 720 20.73 41.48 7.98
C SER A 720 21.87 40.95 7.09
N ASP A 721 22.79 40.18 7.67
CA ASP A 721 23.90 39.56 6.95
C ASP A 721 23.49 38.33 6.12
N TYR A 722 22.25 37.84 6.27
CA TYR A 722 21.78 36.59 5.66
C TYR A 722 20.62 36.83 4.72
N SER A 723 20.52 36.03 3.68
CA SER A 723 19.40 36.08 2.74
C SER A 723 18.09 35.58 3.39
N HIS A 724 16.95 36.11 2.95
CA HIS A 724 15.63 35.66 3.41
C HIS A 724 15.45 34.14 3.24
N THR A 725 16.02 33.54 2.19
CA THR A 725 15.98 32.10 1.95
C THR A 725 16.80 31.29 2.95
N GLU A 726 17.92 31.83 3.45
CA GLU A 726 18.74 31.19 4.49
C GLU A 726 18.03 31.22 5.84
N ILE A 727 17.43 32.38 6.17
CA ILE A 727 16.67 32.57 7.40
C ILE A 727 15.42 31.66 7.39
N ALA A 728 14.63 31.67 6.32
CA ALA A 728 13.49 30.77 6.16
C ALA A 728 13.91 29.30 6.28
N GLY A 729 15.02 28.91 5.63
CA GLY A 729 15.56 27.55 5.70
C GLY A 729 15.90 27.13 7.13
N LEU A 730 16.42 28.01 7.95
CA LEU A 730 16.72 27.74 9.35
C LEU A 730 15.45 27.51 10.17
N TYR A 731 14.45 28.40 10.06
CA TYR A 731 13.19 28.26 10.83
C TYR A 731 12.39 27.04 10.38
N ILE A 732 12.36 26.73 9.08
CA ILE A 732 11.78 25.48 8.58
C ILE A 732 12.49 24.26 9.19
N PHE A 733 13.81 24.29 9.26
CA PHE A 733 14.59 23.20 9.86
C PHE A 733 14.26 23.03 11.35
N LEU A 734 14.18 24.13 12.11
CA LEU A 734 13.83 24.10 13.54
C LEU A 734 12.42 23.60 13.77
N ASN A 735 11.45 24.07 12.99
CA ASN A 735 10.06 23.64 13.08
C ASN A 735 9.90 22.16 12.74
N LEU A 736 10.54 21.68 11.67
CA LEU A 736 10.53 20.25 11.33
C LEU A 736 11.15 19.38 12.43
N LYS A 737 12.18 19.86 13.12
CA LYS A 737 12.79 19.17 14.26
C LYS A 737 11.82 19.11 15.46
N LYS A 738 11.09 20.21 15.71
CA LYS A 738 10.04 20.29 16.73
C LYS A 738 8.92 19.31 16.42
N ASN A 739 8.41 19.29 15.19
CA ASN A 739 7.35 18.35 14.77
C ASN A 739 7.76 16.89 14.94
N VAL A 740 9.03 16.55 14.67
CA VAL A 740 9.56 15.20 14.96
C VAL A 740 9.53 14.91 16.47
N PHE A 741 9.86 15.89 17.30
CA PHE A 741 9.82 15.74 18.76
C PHE A 741 8.39 15.53 19.26
N GLU A 742 7.44 16.34 18.80
CA GLU A 742 6.03 16.23 19.19
C GLU A 742 5.42 14.92 18.75
N ALA A 743 5.69 14.48 17.52
CA ALA A 743 5.26 13.16 17.04
C ALA A 743 5.87 12.02 17.88
N MET A 744 7.12 12.17 18.34
CA MET A 744 7.74 11.22 19.26
C MET A 744 7.04 11.20 20.63
N ASN A 745 6.63 12.36 21.13
CA ASN A 745 5.87 12.48 22.37
C ASN A 745 4.47 11.88 22.22
N GLN A 746 3.80 12.11 21.12
CA GLN A 746 2.52 11.43 20.81
C GLN A 746 2.67 9.90 20.75
N CYS A 747 3.78 9.40 20.21
CA CYS A 747 4.09 7.98 20.27
C CYS A 747 4.25 7.48 21.70
N LYS A 748 4.88 8.26 22.60
CA LYS A 748 5.00 7.92 24.02
C LYS A 748 3.64 7.84 24.69
N VAL A 749 2.81 8.87 24.54
CA VAL A 749 1.47 8.90 25.14
C VAL A 749 0.64 7.70 24.69
N ALA A 750 0.64 7.43 23.39
CA ALA A 750 -0.05 6.26 22.86
C ALA A 750 0.58 4.92 23.27
N TYR A 751 1.89 4.89 23.55
CA TYR A 751 2.60 3.72 24.06
C TYR A 751 2.16 3.37 25.49
N GLU A 752 1.88 4.36 26.32
CA GLU A 752 1.46 4.20 27.72
C GLU A 752 0.04 3.62 27.85
N ASP A 753 -0.81 3.83 26.84
CA ASP A 753 -2.17 3.29 26.78
C ASP A 753 -2.20 1.77 26.51
N ILE A 754 -1.06 1.13 26.19
CA ILE A 754 -0.98 -0.27 25.79
C ILE A 754 -0.34 -1.12 26.89
N SER A 755 -0.98 -2.25 27.23
CA SER A 755 -0.41 -3.26 28.12
C SER A 755 0.57 -4.17 27.38
N TRP A 756 1.83 -3.75 27.27
CA TRP A 756 2.89 -4.49 26.58
C TRP A 756 3.22 -5.84 27.22
N VAL A 757 3.02 -5.98 28.51
CA VAL A 757 3.23 -7.25 29.26
C VAL A 757 2.22 -8.30 28.79
N ASN A 758 0.96 -7.90 28.61
CA ASN A 758 -0.10 -8.78 28.15
C ASN A 758 0.19 -9.30 26.72
N LEU A 759 0.63 -8.40 25.81
CA LEU A 759 1.00 -8.77 24.44
C LEU A 759 2.24 -9.69 24.34
N ARG A 760 3.10 -9.70 25.38
CA ARG A 760 4.31 -10.57 25.44
C ARG A 760 4.05 -11.96 26.02
N GLN A 761 2.89 -12.19 26.62
CA GLN A 761 2.59 -13.48 27.23
C GLN A 761 2.62 -14.58 26.16
N LYS A 762 3.43 -15.60 26.42
CA LYS A 762 3.45 -16.81 25.59
C LYS A 762 2.16 -17.57 25.82
N ARG A 763 1.36 -17.69 24.78
CA ARG A 763 0.17 -18.55 24.79
C ARG A 763 0.47 -19.80 23.99
N PHE A 764 0.17 -20.91 24.56
CA PHE A 764 0.30 -22.24 23.95
C PHE A 764 -0.87 -22.49 23.02
#